data_98a94f247850c1cb83a0a5ae699b636e
#
_entry.id   98a94f247850c1cb83a0a5ae699b636e
#
_cell.length_a   1.000
_cell.length_b   1.000
_cell.length_c   1.000
_cell.angle_alpha   90.00
_cell.angle_beta   90.00
_cell.angle_gamma   90.00
#
_symmetry.space_group_name_H-M   'P 1'
#
loop_
_entity.id
_entity.type
_entity.pdbx_description
1 polymer ?
#
loop_
_entity_poly.entity_id
_entity_poly.type
_entity_poly.pdbx_seq_one_letter_code
_entity_poly.pdbx_strand_id
1 'polypeptide(L)'
;VSDVLGGRNTRFVGYGGSMTWQRQMVLFIAVLVLTIGCVSNAPEILESDSESSEMEGRQYLLERIDDVSIAQIYADGFSALPLREKVLVWHLYNAALAGRDIYYDQRYAHGLEMREVLEEILTHSDRLASDSRDAIHRYTKLFWLNTGPFNNLTARKYVLDIDPAVFRLAARAAAEDGAVFPLNEGESLDDLLTRLEPMFFDDTFEPIVTNKTPADGMDMLLSSSNNLYDGVSMGDIADFDEQYPLNSRLVKRGGMLEEEVYRINGDGRYANQLREVVRHLEAAVPFATPEMATALKALVQWYRTGESTDRREYDITWVADQSSSVDTINGFTEVYMDARGAKGSWEALVYYVNQEKTAAIQTLADNAQWFEDHMPWDPRYRKEGVLGITANAIDVVVEIGDAGPITPIGINLPNDQSVRETYGSKSVSLSNVTEAYERSRPNAYRNEFTWDDDEATRSAEWGGLAGELTTNMHEVIGHASGQLSDTLEGNPQAFIKEQYSALEEARADLVALYFIADPKLVEIGIIDSEHHEDIIVAEYESYTRNAILQLRRVREGAQIEQDHMRNRQMVVHWLMDNSNAIEQRTRDGKTYYVMIDSNAFREGVGTLLAEVQRIKSEGDYDAAYTLFESYGIHFDPALRDEVVDRVSRVNVPSYTGFVMPKLEPVVDSSGEIVDVVITYPQDFTQQMLEYSGKR
;
A
#
# COMPACT_ATOMS: atom_id res chain seq x y z
N VAL A 1 7.19 -9.28 -3.25
CA VAL A 1 8.03 -8.27 -3.90
C VAL A 1 8.91 -7.63 -2.83
N SER A 2 9.91 -8.24 -2.47
CA SER A 2 10.94 -7.61 -1.66
C SER A 2 12.07 -8.56 -1.50
N ASP A 3 13.15 -8.25 -2.02
CA ASP A 3 14.43 -8.62 -1.47
C ASP A 3 15.49 -8.32 -2.48
N VAL A 4 16.27 -7.34 -2.29
CA VAL A 4 17.65 -7.24 -2.80
C VAL A 4 18.31 -5.96 -2.27
N LEU A 5 19.41 -6.07 -1.65
CA LEU A 5 20.79 -5.70 -2.00
C LEU A 5 21.71 -5.91 -0.80
N GLY A 6 22.65 -6.84 -0.93
CA GLY A 6 23.74 -7.01 0.03
C GLY A 6 25.08 -6.76 -0.63
N GLY A 7 25.84 -5.78 -0.16
CA GLY A 7 27.20 -5.47 -0.58
C GLY A 7 28.22 -6.51 -0.12
N ARG A 8 29.10 -6.88 -1.01
CA ARG A 8 30.23 -7.79 -0.76
C ARG A 8 31.33 -7.11 0.07
N ASN A 9 31.69 -7.68 1.20
CA ASN A 9 32.98 -7.50 1.84
C ASN A 9 33.89 -8.71 1.56
N THR A 10 34.79 -8.59 0.61
CA THR A 10 35.86 -9.55 0.40
C THR A 10 37.06 -9.17 1.27
N ARG A 11 37.36 -9.97 2.27
CA ARG A 11 38.65 -9.97 2.97
C ARG A 11 39.70 -10.66 2.12
N PHE A 12 40.71 -9.95 1.69
CA PHE A 12 41.96 -10.53 1.21
C PHE A 12 42.87 -10.86 2.40
N VAL A 13 43.32 -12.09 2.47
CA VAL A 13 44.42 -12.56 3.32
C VAL A 13 45.70 -12.38 2.53
N GLY A 14 46.61 -11.59 3.06
CA GLY A 14 47.92 -11.36 2.45
C GLY A 14 48.89 -12.49 2.74
N TYR A 15 49.71 -12.84 1.75
CA TYR A 15 51.01 -13.46 1.95
C TYR A 15 52.08 -12.54 1.40
N GLY A 16 53.08 -12.30 2.25
CA GLY A 16 54.18 -11.43 1.98
C GLY A 16 55.28 -12.08 1.12
N GLY A 17 55.98 -11.27 0.41
CA GLY A 17 57.22 -11.60 -0.28
C GLY A 17 57.88 -10.32 -0.75
N SER A 18 58.99 -9.99 -0.08
CA SER A 18 59.88 -8.86 -0.36
C SER A 18 60.64 -9.04 -1.66
N MET A 19 60.84 -7.98 -2.44
CA MET A 19 62.16 -7.63 -2.96
C MET A 19 62.17 -6.25 -3.65
N THR A 20 63.23 -5.57 -3.35
CA THR A 20 63.71 -4.24 -3.75
C THR A 20 64.06 -4.15 -5.25
N TRP A 21 64.04 -2.93 -5.79
CA TRP A 21 65.05 -2.17 -6.51
C TRP A 21 64.54 -1.19 -7.57
N GLN A 22 64.86 0.05 -7.33
CA GLN A 22 65.44 1.16 -8.12
C GLN A 22 64.73 1.73 -9.37
N ARG A 23 64.46 3.01 -9.21
CA ARG A 23 64.69 4.21 -10.06
C ARG A 23 65.00 4.00 -11.53
N GLN A 24 64.24 4.67 -12.40
CA GLN A 24 64.81 5.62 -13.35
C GLN A 24 63.80 6.66 -13.83
N MET A 25 64.26 7.89 -13.81
CA MET A 25 63.71 9.14 -14.24
C MET A 25 64.13 9.39 -15.69
N VAL A 26 63.19 9.71 -16.62
CA VAL A 26 63.56 10.37 -17.91
C VAL A 26 62.53 11.45 -18.22
N LEU A 27 63.05 12.68 -18.28
CA LEU A 27 62.48 13.86 -18.89
C LEU A 27 62.51 13.72 -20.43
N PHE A 28 61.51 14.24 -21.17
CA PHE A 28 61.73 15.00 -22.42
C PHE A 28 60.44 15.68 -22.90
N ILE A 29 60.44 17.00 -22.86
CA ILE A 29 60.29 18.06 -23.88
C ILE A 29 58.92 18.23 -24.55
N ALA A 30 58.40 19.45 -24.35
CA ALA A 30 57.27 20.11 -25.00
C ALA A 30 57.48 20.32 -26.52
N VAL A 31 56.37 20.13 -27.26
CA VAL A 31 56.19 20.81 -28.56
C VAL A 31 54.82 21.47 -28.58
N LEU A 32 54.87 22.79 -28.72
CA LEU A 32 53.73 23.70 -28.88
C LEU A 32 53.23 23.67 -30.30
N VAL A 33 51.96 23.30 -30.53
CA VAL A 33 51.26 23.62 -31.81
C VAL A 33 49.95 24.31 -31.48
N LEU A 34 49.89 25.60 -31.79
CA LEU A 34 48.70 26.43 -31.79
C LEU A 34 47.79 26.00 -33.00
N THR A 35 46.59 25.52 -32.73
CA THR A 35 45.47 25.61 -33.66
C THR A 35 44.28 26.22 -32.96
N ILE A 36 43.85 27.36 -33.47
CA ILE A 36 42.62 28.07 -33.11
C ILE A 36 41.44 27.25 -33.59
N GLY A 37 40.58 26.80 -32.67
CA GLY A 37 39.34 26.15 -32.93
C GLY A 37 38.30 26.56 -31.92
N CYS A 38 37.12 26.96 -32.41
CA CYS A 38 36.01 27.56 -31.69
C CYS A 38 35.59 26.78 -30.44
N VAL A 39 35.51 27.53 -29.33
CA VAL A 39 34.97 27.07 -28.07
C VAL A 39 33.44 27.05 -28.21
N SER A 40 32.81 25.88 -28.22
CA SER A 40 31.43 25.71 -27.84
C SER A 40 31.40 25.41 -26.33
N ASN A 41 30.88 26.34 -25.56
CA ASN A 41 30.61 26.13 -24.15
C ASN A 41 29.46 25.12 -24.01
N ALA A 42 29.80 23.86 -23.73
CA ALA A 42 28.90 22.96 -23.04
C ALA A 42 29.03 23.26 -21.53
N PRO A 43 27.97 23.36 -20.75
CA PRO A 43 28.09 23.47 -19.33
C PRO A 43 28.69 22.19 -18.76
N GLU A 44 29.82 22.31 -18.05
CA GLU A 44 30.27 21.26 -17.14
C GLU A 44 29.14 20.99 -16.13
N ILE A 45 28.59 19.79 -16.20
CA ILE A 45 27.77 19.24 -15.12
C ILE A 45 28.77 19.02 -13.98
N LEU A 46 28.76 19.91 -13.01
CA LEU A 46 29.29 19.65 -11.67
C LEU A 46 28.39 18.57 -11.05
N GLU A 47 28.76 17.31 -11.21
CA GLU A 47 28.23 16.25 -10.37
C GLU A 47 28.51 16.63 -8.91
N SER A 48 27.45 16.79 -8.14
CA SER A 48 27.56 17.17 -6.75
C SER A 48 27.96 15.93 -5.93
N ASP A 49 29.25 15.83 -5.63
CA ASP A 49 29.77 14.87 -4.63
C ASP A 49 29.11 15.02 -3.23
N SER A 50 28.25 16.03 -3.06
CA SER A 50 27.50 16.28 -1.83
C SER A 50 26.22 15.44 -1.73
N GLU A 51 25.50 15.16 -2.82
CA GLU A 51 24.28 14.35 -2.79
C GLU A 51 24.57 12.86 -2.52
N SER A 52 25.65 12.32 -3.07
CA SER A 52 26.04 10.93 -2.81
C SER A 52 26.47 10.69 -1.35
N SER A 53 27.09 11.67 -0.70
CA SER A 53 27.51 11.56 0.70
C SER A 53 26.38 11.75 1.71
N GLU A 54 25.32 12.50 1.38
CA GLU A 54 24.12 12.64 2.20
C GLU A 54 23.23 11.38 2.13
N MET A 55 23.21 10.69 1.01
CA MET A 55 22.46 9.41 0.87
C MET A 55 23.11 8.24 1.63
N GLU A 56 24.44 8.19 1.73
CA GLU A 56 25.15 7.13 2.47
C GLU A 56 24.91 7.17 4.00
N GLY A 57 24.45 8.30 4.57
CA GLY A 57 24.24 8.50 6.00
C GLY A 57 22.77 8.43 6.47
N ARG A 58 21.80 8.17 5.59
CA ARG A 58 20.38 8.22 5.93
C ARG A 58 19.92 7.03 6.77
N GLN A 59 19.09 7.32 7.77
CA GLN A 59 18.47 6.30 8.61
C GLN A 59 17.06 6.00 8.09
N TYR A 60 16.90 4.88 7.39
CA TYR A 60 15.58 4.40 6.97
C TYR A 60 14.86 3.68 8.11
N LEU A 61 15.43 2.62 8.67
CA LEU A 61 14.84 1.94 9.81
C LEU A 61 15.00 2.78 11.08
N LEU A 62 13.88 3.24 11.66
CA LEU A 62 13.87 4.06 12.86
C LEU A 62 13.74 3.22 14.13
N GLU A 63 12.75 2.33 14.16
CA GLU A 63 12.51 1.45 15.32
C GLU A 63 11.81 0.16 14.91
N ARG A 64 11.75 -0.77 15.86
CA ARG A 64 10.96 -2.01 15.76
C ARG A 64 10.05 -2.15 16.97
N ILE A 65 8.80 -2.53 16.70
CA ILE A 65 7.79 -2.81 17.69
C ILE A 65 7.29 -4.22 17.40
N ASP A 66 7.68 -5.21 18.22
CA ASP A 66 7.38 -6.62 18.00
C ASP A 66 7.85 -7.10 16.61
N ASP A 67 6.89 -7.49 15.78
CA ASP A 67 7.08 -7.93 14.41
C ASP A 67 6.83 -6.81 13.37
N VAL A 68 6.78 -5.53 13.80
CA VAL A 68 6.59 -4.37 12.92
C VAL A 68 7.84 -3.51 12.91
N SER A 69 8.24 -3.03 11.73
CA SER A 69 9.24 -1.97 11.55
C SER A 69 8.56 -0.63 11.35
N ILE A 70 9.23 0.44 11.77
CA ILE A 70 8.91 1.82 11.42
C ILE A 70 10.08 2.40 10.67
N ALA A 71 9.84 2.93 9.48
CA ALA A 71 10.86 3.51 8.60
C ALA A 71 10.50 4.93 8.18
N GLN A 72 11.53 5.74 7.85
CA GLN A 72 11.37 7.07 7.30
C GLN A 72 11.21 7.01 5.78
N ILE A 73 10.24 7.74 5.25
CA ILE A 73 10.14 8.06 3.82
C ILE A 73 10.87 9.37 3.55
N TYR A 74 11.65 9.39 2.46
CA TYR A 74 12.32 10.58 1.95
C TYR A 74 11.73 10.99 0.61
N ALA A 75 11.56 12.30 0.39
CA ALA A 75 10.96 12.88 -0.82
C ALA A 75 11.90 14.00 -1.35
N ASP A 76 13.08 13.61 -1.83
CA ASP A 76 14.21 14.49 -2.11
C ASP A 76 13.92 15.51 -3.22
N GLY A 77 13.22 15.08 -4.26
CA GLY A 77 12.83 15.93 -5.39
C GLY A 77 11.93 17.10 -5.00
N PHE A 78 11.27 17.06 -3.82
CA PHE A 78 10.39 18.14 -3.36
C PHE A 78 11.08 19.50 -3.31
N SER A 79 12.32 19.55 -2.83
CA SER A 79 13.08 20.79 -2.68
C SER A 79 13.33 21.51 -4.01
N ALA A 80 13.41 20.74 -5.12
CA ALA A 80 13.62 21.25 -6.47
C ALA A 80 12.33 21.72 -7.15
N LEU A 81 11.15 21.43 -6.60
CA LEU A 81 9.88 21.87 -7.18
C LEU A 81 9.76 23.40 -7.22
N PRO A 82 9.15 23.96 -8.26
CA PRO A 82 8.79 25.39 -8.30
C PRO A 82 7.89 25.78 -7.12
N LEU A 83 8.01 27.00 -6.63
CA LEU A 83 7.21 27.51 -5.50
C LEU A 83 5.71 27.23 -5.67
N ARG A 84 5.18 27.42 -6.89
CA ARG A 84 3.78 27.14 -7.19
C ARG A 84 3.38 25.70 -6.87
N GLU A 85 4.22 24.74 -7.23
CA GLU A 85 3.99 23.31 -6.98
C GLU A 85 4.19 22.98 -5.50
N LYS A 86 5.19 23.54 -4.83
CA LYS A 86 5.36 23.41 -3.38
C LYS A 86 4.13 23.88 -2.60
N VAL A 87 3.53 25.02 -2.99
CA VAL A 87 2.30 25.54 -2.36
C VAL A 87 1.11 24.64 -2.68
N LEU A 88 1.01 24.11 -3.89
CA LEU A 88 0.00 23.11 -4.26
C LEU A 88 0.10 21.87 -3.36
N VAL A 89 1.29 21.28 -3.25
CA VAL A 89 1.53 20.12 -2.37
C VAL A 89 1.17 20.45 -0.92
N TRP A 90 1.53 21.65 -0.42
CA TRP A 90 1.18 22.10 0.92
C TRP A 90 -0.33 22.10 1.20
N HIS A 91 -1.12 22.59 0.27
CA HIS A 91 -2.58 22.58 0.43
C HIS A 91 -3.15 21.17 0.36
N LEU A 92 -2.66 20.32 -0.57
CA LEU A 92 -3.09 18.92 -0.68
C LEU A 92 -2.69 18.10 0.55
N TYR A 93 -1.49 18.34 1.09
CA TYR A 93 -1.01 17.74 2.35
C TYR A 93 -1.95 18.06 3.52
N ASN A 94 -2.38 19.30 3.66
CA ASN A 94 -3.33 19.67 4.71
C ASN A 94 -4.75 19.12 4.45
N ALA A 95 -5.17 18.98 3.19
CA ALA A 95 -6.41 18.30 2.86
C ALA A 95 -6.38 16.81 3.28
N ALA A 96 -5.24 16.13 3.08
CA ALA A 96 -5.04 14.76 3.53
C ALA A 96 -5.14 14.65 5.05
N LEU A 97 -4.45 15.50 5.81
CA LEU A 97 -4.49 15.48 7.27
C LEU A 97 -5.89 15.77 7.83
N ALA A 98 -6.64 16.68 7.18
CA ALA A 98 -7.98 17.07 7.63
C ALA A 98 -9.01 15.93 7.61
N GLY A 99 -8.82 14.94 6.72
CA GLY A 99 -9.71 13.78 6.62
C GLY A 99 -9.30 12.56 7.47
N ARG A 100 -8.15 12.62 8.16
CA ARG A 100 -7.56 11.47 8.89
C ARG A 100 -8.54 10.73 9.79
N ASP A 101 -9.39 11.44 10.50
CA ASP A 101 -10.32 10.87 11.49
C ASP A 101 -11.46 10.06 10.86
N ILE A 102 -11.75 10.30 9.56
CA ILE A 102 -12.80 9.57 8.85
C ILE A 102 -12.50 8.07 8.83
N TYR A 103 -11.28 7.68 8.47
CA TYR A 103 -10.92 6.28 8.38
C TYR A 103 -10.84 5.58 9.74
N TYR A 104 -10.39 6.29 10.82
CA TYR A 104 -10.47 5.76 12.18
C TYR A 104 -11.91 5.37 12.56
N ASP A 105 -12.89 6.22 12.25
CA ASP A 105 -14.31 5.95 12.54
C ASP A 105 -14.88 4.87 11.61
N GLN A 106 -14.52 4.85 10.31
CA GLN A 106 -14.94 3.78 9.40
C GLN A 106 -14.41 2.42 9.82
N ARG A 107 -13.16 2.37 10.27
CA ARG A 107 -12.49 1.13 10.65
C ARG A 107 -13.03 0.56 11.95
N TYR A 108 -13.38 1.41 12.92
CA TYR A 108 -13.99 0.97 14.18
C TYR A 108 -14.77 2.09 14.86
N ALA A 109 -16.01 1.81 15.24
CA ALA A 109 -16.91 2.80 15.85
C ALA A 109 -16.34 3.45 17.12
N HIS A 110 -15.46 2.78 17.83
CA HIS A 110 -14.78 3.26 19.04
C HIS A 110 -13.34 3.74 18.78
N GLY A 111 -12.89 3.73 17.51
CA GLY A 111 -11.51 4.01 17.14
C GLY A 111 -11.02 5.39 17.59
N LEU A 112 -11.82 6.43 17.41
CA LEU A 112 -11.47 7.80 17.82
C LEU A 112 -11.39 7.97 19.35
N GLU A 113 -12.38 7.45 20.09
CA GLU A 113 -12.38 7.52 21.54
C GLU A 113 -11.19 6.77 22.14
N MET A 114 -10.89 5.57 21.63
CA MET A 114 -9.73 4.78 22.09
C MET A 114 -8.43 5.52 21.82
N ARG A 115 -8.28 6.12 20.64
CA ARG A 115 -7.11 6.92 20.29
C ARG A 115 -6.93 8.09 21.23
N GLU A 116 -7.98 8.87 21.48
CA GLU A 116 -7.93 10.01 22.37
C GLU A 116 -7.55 9.61 23.81
N VAL A 117 -8.12 8.52 24.32
CA VAL A 117 -7.75 8.00 25.65
C VAL A 117 -6.27 7.62 25.71
N LEU A 118 -5.75 6.92 24.71
CA LEU A 118 -4.35 6.53 24.65
C LEU A 118 -3.42 7.74 24.56
N GLU A 119 -3.73 8.71 23.69
CA GLU A 119 -2.94 9.92 23.49
C GLU A 119 -2.94 10.82 24.74
N GLU A 120 -4.08 10.96 25.44
CA GLU A 120 -4.16 11.70 26.69
C GLU A 120 -3.34 11.05 27.81
N ILE A 121 -3.38 9.72 27.94
CA ILE A 121 -2.53 9.01 28.89
C ILE A 121 -1.06 9.17 28.54
N LEU A 122 -0.70 9.06 27.26
CA LEU A 122 0.68 9.13 26.80
C LEU A 122 1.30 10.51 27.04
N THR A 123 0.57 11.58 26.72
CA THR A 123 1.03 12.97 26.88
C THR A 123 1.11 13.42 28.36
N HIS A 124 0.47 12.68 29.30
CA HIS A 124 0.48 12.94 30.73
C HIS A 124 1.10 11.76 31.52
N SER A 125 2.10 11.09 30.95
CA SER A 125 2.62 9.82 31.47
C SER A 125 3.78 9.93 32.46
N ASP A 126 4.26 11.12 32.82
CA ASP A 126 5.46 11.34 33.63
C ASP A 126 5.41 10.68 35.02
N ARG A 127 4.21 10.48 35.55
CA ARG A 127 3.97 9.88 36.89
C ARG A 127 3.76 8.37 36.85
N LEU A 128 3.73 7.76 35.66
CA LEU A 128 3.51 6.33 35.52
C LEU A 128 4.79 5.52 35.79
N ALA A 129 4.61 4.31 36.30
CA ALA A 129 5.69 3.34 36.36
C ALA A 129 6.20 3.03 34.93
N SER A 130 7.50 2.86 34.78
CA SER A 130 8.15 2.63 33.48
C SER A 130 7.46 1.52 32.67
N ASP A 131 7.29 0.34 33.28
CA ASP A 131 6.75 -0.84 32.60
C ASP A 131 5.32 -0.59 32.08
N SER A 132 4.48 0.12 32.85
CA SER A 132 3.11 0.44 32.43
C SER A 132 3.09 1.47 31.31
N ARG A 133 3.95 2.50 31.39
CA ARG A 133 4.10 3.51 30.36
C ARG A 133 4.58 2.88 29.07
N ASP A 134 5.60 2.01 29.12
CA ASP A 134 6.18 1.37 27.96
C ASP A 134 5.18 0.43 27.26
N ALA A 135 4.36 -0.31 28.04
CA ALA A 135 3.31 -1.16 27.49
C ALA A 135 2.18 -0.35 26.81
N ILE A 136 1.72 0.75 27.44
CA ILE A 136 0.72 1.66 26.86
C ILE A 136 1.28 2.31 25.59
N HIS A 137 2.52 2.81 25.63
CA HIS A 137 3.18 3.44 24.50
C HIS A 137 3.32 2.46 23.32
N ARG A 138 3.78 1.22 23.59
CA ARG A 138 3.87 0.15 22.59
C ARG A 138 2.51 -0.12 21.92
N TYR A 139 1.45 -0.29 22.72
CA TYR A 139 0.10 -0.50 22.19
C TYR A 139 -0.39 0.70 21.38
N THR A 140 -0.14 1.92 21.85
CA THR A 140 -0.52 3.15 21.15
C THR A 140 0.16 3.25 19.77
N LYS A 141 1.44 2.91 19.67
CA LYS A 141 2.13 2.86 18.38
C LYS A 141 1.53 1.83 17.41
N LEU A 142 1.21 0.62 17.90
CA LEU A 142 0.51 -0.38 17.11
C LEU A 142 -0.88 0.08 16.68
N PHE A 143 -1.59 0.79 17.58
CA PHE A 143 -2.89 1.36 17.29
C PHE A 143 -2.83 2.42 16.18
N TRP A 144 -1.85 3.32 16.22
CA TRP A 144 -1.64 4.30 15.15
C TRP A 144 -1.26 3.66 13.83
N LEU A 145 -0.32 2.70 13.85
CA LEU A 145 0.12 1.96 12.67
C LEU A 145 -1.01 1.21 11.96
N ASN A 146 -1.96 0.70 12.72
CA ASN A 146 -3.08 -0.06 12.18
C ASN A 146 -4.37 0.77 12.08
N THR A 147 -4.32 2.05 12.40
CA THR A 147 -5.48 2.96 12.44
C THR A 147 -6.64 2.38 13.25
N GLY A 148 -6.31 1.80 14.42
CA GLY A 148 -7.27 1.15 15.31
C GLY A 148 -6.73 -0.13 15.95
N PRO A 149 -7.58 -0.89 16.69
CA PRO A 149 -7.15 -2.06 17.46
C PRO A 149 -7.04 -3.35 16.63
N PHE A 150 -7.04 -3.29 15.31
CA PHE A 150 -7.00 -4.48 14.44
C PHE A 150 -5.76 -4.49 13.56
N ASN A 151 -5.07 -5.60 13.53
CA ASN A 151 -3.91 -5.80 12.67
C ASN A 151 -4.31 -5.79 11.19
N ASN A 152 -3.65 -4.98 10.38
CA ASN A 152 -3.99 -4.81 8.96
C ASN A 152 -3.80 -6.07 8.11
N LEU A 153 -2.88 -6.97 8.51
CA LEU A 153 -2.61 -8.19 7.75
C LEU A 153 -3.53 -9.35 8.12
N THR A 154 -3.90 -9.43 9.41
CA THR A 154 -4.66 -10.57 9.94
C THR A 154 -6.14 -10.25 10.16
N ALA A 155 -6.54 -8.98 9.98
CA ALA A 155 -7.85 -8.44 10.33
C ALA A 155 -8.25 -8.65 11.81
N ARG A 156 -7.41 -9.28 12.63
CA ARG A 156 -7.69 -9.68 14.02
C ARG A 156 -7.38 -8.56 15.00
N LYS A 157 -8.22 -8.49 16.05
CA LYS A 157 -7.99 -7.59 17.17
C LYS A 157 -6.74 -8.00 17.97
N TYR A 158 -5.99 -7.02 18.39
CA TYR A 158 -4.96 -7.14 19.43
C TYR A 158 -5.35 -6.30 20.65
N VAL A 159 -4.89 -6.70 21.83
CA VAL A 159 -5.29 -6.12 23.11
C VAL A 159 -4.10 -5.52 23.82
N LEU A 160 -4.39 -4.61 24.76
CA LEU A 160 -3.38 -4.01 25.63
C LEU A 160 -2.94 -5.02 26.71
N ASP A 161 -1.66 -5.35 26.73
CA ASP A 161 -1.07 -6.36 27.63
C ASP A 161 -0.62 -5.75 28.97
N ILE A 162 -1.59 -5.26 29.75
CA ILE A 162 -1.42 -4.86 31.16
C ILE A 162 -2.70 -5.17 31.94
N ASP A 163 -2.62 -5.15 33.26
CA ASP A 163 -3.81 -5.26 34.11
C ASP A 163 -4.76 -4.06 33.89
N PRO A 164 -6.06 -4.29 33.57
CA PRO A 164 -7.04 -3.22 33.43
C PRO A 164 -7.08 -2.21 34.60
N ALA A 165 -6.83 -2.66 35.83
CA ALA A 165 -6.75 -1.76 36.97
C ALA A 165 -5.55 -0.80 36.89
N VAL A 166 -4.42 -1.23 36.32
CA VAL A 166 -3.24 -0.38 36.06
C VAL A 166 -3.56 0.68 35.00
N PHE A 167 -4.24 0.29 33.93
CA PHE A 167 -4.69 1.23 32.90
C PHE A 167 -5.65 2.30 33.46
N ARG A 168 -6.62 1.89 34.30
CA ARG A 168 -7.52 2.82 34.96
C ARG A 168 -6.76 3.80 35.88
N LEU A 169 -5.73 3.33 36.58
CA LEU A 169 -4.88 4.19 37.40
C LEU A 169 -4.09 5.18 36.57
N ALA A 170 -3.59 4.75 35.41
CA ALA A 170 -2.89 5.61 34.46
C ALA A 170 -3.79 6.73 33.91
N ALA A 171 -5.02 6.40 33.52
CA ALA A 171 -5.99 7.39 33.04
C ALA A 171 -6.39 8.40 34.16
N ARG A 172 -6.57 7.95 35.39
CA ARG A 172 -6.85 8.85 36.52
C ARG A 172 -5.66 9.76 36.83
N ALA A 173 -4.43 9.24 36.80
CA ALA A 173 -3.23 10.03 37.01
C ALA A 173 -3.06 11.09 35.89
N ALA A 174 -3.36 10.75 34.64
CA ALA A 174 -3.38 11.68 33.54
C ALA A 174 -4.46 12.77 33.73
N ALA A 175 -5.67 12.42 34.18
CA ALA A 175 -6.73 13.38 34.48
C ALA A 175 -6.33 14.35 35.62
N GLU A 176 -5.64 13.86 36.66
CA GLU A 176 -5.09 14.70 37.75
C GLU A 176 -3.99 15.65 37.27
N ASP A 177 -3.32 15.29 36.16
CA ASP A 177 -2.27 16.10 35.53
C ASP A 177 -2.81 17.04 34.44
N GLY A 178 -4.13 16.98 34.16
CA GLY A 178 -4.83 17.90 33.25
C GLY A 178 -5.29 17.32 31.93
N ALA A 179 -5.16 16.01 31.73
CA ALA A 179 -5.67 15.32 30.53
C ALA A 179 -7.19 15.50 30.38
N VAL A 180 -7.65 15.68 29.13
CA VAL A 180 -9.07 15.86 28.78
C VAL A 180 -9.56 14.65 27.98
N PHE A 181 -10.39 13.84 28.60
CA PHE A 181 -10.91 12.61 28.00
C PHE A 181 -12.22 12.85 27.21
N PRO A 182 -12.52 12.02 26.18
CA PRO A 182 -13.71 12.15 25.31
C PRO A 182 -14.97 11.63 26.02
N LEU A 183 -15.45 12.35 27.02
CA LEU A 183 -16.62 11.97 27.83
C LEU A 183 -17.92 12.35 27.10
N ASN A 184 -18.89 11.43 27.08
CA ASN A 184 -20.25 11.74 26.69
C ASN A 184 -20.94 12.65 27.73
N GLU A 185 -22.04 13.27 27.36
CA GLU A 185 -22.80 14.13 28.29
C GLU A 185 -23.23 13.36 29.54
N GLY A 186 -22.69 13.78 30.71
CA GLY A 186 -22.95 13.16 32.01
C GLY A 186 -22.13 11.87 32.30
N GLU A 187 -21.25 11.45 31.41
CA GLU A 187 -20.34 10.32 31.61
C GLU A 187 -19.17 10.72 32.49
N SER A 188 -18.82 9.87 33.48
CA SER A 188 -17.56 10.02 34.21
C SER A 188 -16.42 9.30 33.51
N LEU A 189 -15.15 9.62 33.88
CA LEU A 189 -13.97 8.89 33.38
C LEU A 189 -14.08 7.38 33.69
N ASP A 190 -14.60 7.01 34.87
CA ASP A 190 -14.77 5.60 35.22
C ASP A 190 -15.82 4.89 34.36
N ASP A 191 -16.89 5.60 33.96
CA ASP A 191 -17.90 5.07 33.05
C ASP A 191 -17.31 4.87 31.63
N LEU A 192 -16.58 5.86 31.13
CA LEU A 192 -15.85 5.76 29.85
C LEU A 192 -14.90 4.54 29.84
N LEU A 193 -14.05 4.42 30.88
CA LEU A 193 -13.09 3.32 30.98
C LEU A 193 -13.78 1.96 31.15
N THR A 194 -14.96 1.91 31.77
CA THR A 194 -15.76 0.68 31.90
C THR A 194 -16.36 0.28 30.55
N ARG A 195 -16.86 1.25 29.79
CA ARG A 195 -17.41 1.04 28.45
C ARG A 195 -16.35 0.57 27.45
N LEU A 196 -15.15 1.14 27.49
CA LEU A 196 -14.06 0.81 26.57
C LEU A 196 -13.22 -0.41 27.00
N GLU A 197 -13.40 -0.95 28.23
CA GLU A 197 -12.60 -2.06 28.74
C GLU A 197 -12.60 -3.29 27.80
N PRO A 198 -13.73 -3.80 27.27
CA PRO A 198 -13.71 -4.94 26.37
C PRO A 198 -13.03 -4.63 25.03
N MET A 199 -13.01 -3.37 24.58
CA MET A 199 -12.30 -2.97 23.37
C MET A 199 -10.79 -3.03 23.55
N PHE A 200 -10.27 -2.68 24.73
CA PHE A 200 -8.84 -2.69 25.04
C PHE A 200 -8.32 -4.05 25.48
N PHE A 201 -9.13 -4.90 26.15
CA PHE A 201 -8.62 -6.05 26.90
C PHE A 201 -9.23 -7.40 26.55
N ASP A 202 -10.34 -7.45 25.79
CA ASP A 202 -10.99 -8.70 25.39
C ASP A 202 -10.81 -8.95 23.89
N ASP A 203 -9.96 -9.91 23.53
CA ASP A 203 -9.71 -10.31 22.14
C ASP A 203 -10.83 -11.16 21.53
N THR A 204 -11.79 -11.62 22.35
CA THR A 204 -12.99 -12.34 21.90
C THR A 204 -14.18 -11.41 21.64
N PHE A 205 -14.14 -10.18 22.16
CA PHE A 205 -15.14 -9.16 21.91
C PHE A 205 -14.82 -8.45 20.60
N GLU A 206 -15.71 -8.54 19.61
CA GLU A 206 -15.50 -7.96 18.26
C GLU A 206 -14.11 -8.32 17.70
N PRO A 207 -13.83 -9.61 17.44
CA PRO A 207 -12.48 -10.14 17.28
C PRO A 207 -11.84 -9.83 15.92
N ILE A 208 -12.64 -9.42 14.93
CA ILE A 208 -12.18 -9.27 13.54
C ILE A 208 -12.81 -8.04 12.88
N VAL A 209 -11.99 -7.18 12.27
CA VAL A 209 -12.49 -5.94 11.64
C VAL A 209 -13.34 -6.23 10.41
N THR A 210 -12.92 -7.15 9.55
CA THR A 210 -13.63 -7.57 8.34
C THR A 210 -13.58 -9.08 8.24
N ASN A 211 -14.74 -9.72 8.20
CA ASN A 211 -14.88 -11.16 8.15
C ASN A 211 -15.53 -11.58 6.82
N LYS A 212 -14.69 -11.86 5.82
CA LYS A 212 -15.15 -12.28 4.48
C LYS A 212 -15.52 -13.77 4.41
N THR A 213 -15.10 -14.56 5.42
CA THR A 213 -15.34 -16.01 5.51
C THR A 213 -15.82 -16.40 6.91
N PRO A 214 -17.04 -15.97 7.31
CA PRO A 214 -17.59 -16.31 8.61
C PRO A 214 -17.81 -17.82 8.75
N ALA A 215 -17.80 -18.31 9.99
CA ALA A 215 -18.13 -19.71 10.26
C ALA A 215 -19.59 -20.01 9.85
N ASP A 216 -19.89 -21.30 9.59
CA ASP A 216 -21.21 -21.77 9.19
C ASP A 216 -22.34 -21.22 10.07
N GLY A 217 -23.32 -20.58 9.45
CA GLY A 217 -24.48 -19.99 10.11
C GLY A 217 -24.25 -18.60 10.72
N MET A 218 -23.05 -18.03 10.61
CA MET A 218 -22.79 -16.64 10.97
C MET A 218 -23.02 -15.70 9.77
N ASP A 219 -23.51 -14.52 10.06
CA ASP A 219 -23.68 -13.48 9.05
C ASP A 219 -22.37 -12.68 8.88
N MET A 220 -21.96 -12.46 7.65
CA MET A 220 -20.70 -11.81 7.29
C MET A 220 -20.61 -10.36 7.82
N LEU A 221 -21.70 -9.60 7.72
CA LEU A 221 -21.73 -8.20 8.20
C LEU A 221 -21.81 -8.13 9.72
N LEU A 222 -22.66 -8.93 10.35
CA LEU A 222 -22.79 -8.96 11.81
C LEU A 222 -21.58 -9.54 12.52
N SER A 223 -20.72 -10.28 11.83
CA SER A 223 -19.46 -10.82 12.36
C SER A 223 -18.23 -9.94 12.05
N SER A 224 -18.42 -8.84 11.32
CA SER A 224 -17.40 -7.81 11.07
C SER A 224 -17.55 -6.66 12.05
N SER A 225 -16.44 -6.14 12.56
CA SER A 225 -16.44 -5.07 13.59
C SER A 225 -16.22 -3.67 13.00
N ASN A 226 -16.04 -3.55 11.67
CA ASN A 226 -15.94 -2.24 11.04
C ASN A 226 -17.25 -1.46 11.14
N ASN A 227 -17.17 -0.13 11.03
CA ASN A 227 -18.30 0.77 11.20
C ASN A 227 -19.02 1.10 9.88
N LEU A 228 -19.03 0.16 8.93
CA LEU A 228 -19.72 0.31 7.65
C LEU A 228 -21.19 -0.15 7.72
N TYR A 229 -21.51 -0.98 8.70
CA TYR A 229 -22.83 -1.55 8.94
C TYR A 229 -23.16 -1.51 10.43
N ASP A 230 -24.34 -0.99 10.78
CA ASP A 230 -24.78 -0.91 12.18
C ASP A 230 -26.10 -1.68 12.34
N GLY A 231 -26.02 -2.89 12.93
CA GLY A 231 -27.16 -3.78 13.12
C GLY A 231 -27.76 -4.35 11.83
N VAL A 232 -26.99 -4.35 10.73
CA VAL A 232 -27.42 -4.78 9.39
C VAL A 232 -26.84 -6.16 9.08
N SER A 233 -27.69 -7.08 8.61
CA SER A 233 -27.30 -8.40 8.13
C SER A 233 -27.33 -8.48 6.60
N MET A 234 -26.68 -9.50 6.03
CA MET A 234 -26.79 -9.81 4.59
C MET A 234 -28.24 -10.03 4.14
N GLY A 235 -29.07 -10.62 5.02
CA GLY A 235 -30.50 -10.80 4.75
C GLY A 235 -31.29 -9.49 4.66
N ASP A 236 -30.90 -8.47 5.44
CA ASP A 236 -31.56 -7.17 5.44
C ASP A 236 -31.35 -6.39 4.15
N ILE A 237 -30.21 -6.57 3.50
CA ILE A 237 -29.82 -5.82 2.29
C ILE A 237 -30.20 -6.51 0.98
N ALA A 238 -30.69 -7.75 1.03
CA ALA A 238 -30.94 -8.55 -0.17
C ALA A 238 -31.87 -7.87 -1.19
N ASP A 239 -32.84 -7.09 -0.69
CA ASP A 239 -33.83 -6.36 -1.52
C ASP A 239 -33.71 -4.84 -1.32
N PHE A 240 -32.61 -4.35 -0.73
CA PHE A 240 -32.38 -2.92 -0.47
C PHE A 240 -31.65 -2.26 -1.64
N ASP A 241 -32.23 -1.24 -2.23
CA ASP A 241 -31.65 -0.46 -3.34
C ASP A 241 -30.80 0.68 -2.78
N GLU A 242 -29.50 0.40 -2.58
CA GLU A 242 -28.51 1.39 -2.11
C GLU A 242 -28.31 2.48 -3.17
N GLN A 243 -28.51 3.74 -2.79
CA GLN A 243 -28.30 4.89 -3.66
C GLN A 243 -26.84 5.41 -3.63
N TYR A 244 -26.14 5.17 -2.52
CA TYR A 244 -24.76 5.62 -2.28
C TYR A 244 -23.88 4.47 -1.80
N PRO A 245 -23.74 3.37 -2.57
CA PRO A 245 -23.04 2.18 -2.11
C PRO A 245 -21.59 2.46 -1.70
N LEU A 246 -20.87 3.31 -2.43
CA LEU A 246 -19.46 3.60 -2.19
C LEU A 246 -19.21 4.52 -0.97
N ASN A 247 -20.04 5.57 -0.82
CA ASN A 247 -19.79 6.64 0.14
C ASN A 247 -20.92 6.79 1.17
N SER A 248 -21.35 5.67 1.75
CA SER A 248 -22.28 5.65 2.88
C SER A 248 -21.98 4.48 3.81
N ARG A 249 -22.49 4.54 5.03
CA ARG A 249 -22.71 3.34 5.84
C ARG A 249 -24.21 3.02 5.92
N LEU A 250 -24.54 1.76 6.14
CA LEU A 250 -25.89 1.32 6.38
C LEU A 250 -26.16 1.16 7.87
N VAL A 251 -27.27 1.68 8.33
CA VAL A 251 -27.74 1.52 9.71
C VAL A 251 -29.17 0.99 9.75
N LYS A 252 -29.47 0.15 10.72
CA LYS A 252 -30.81 -0.40 10.93
C LYS A 252 -31.47 0.23 12.14
N ARG A 253 -32.41 1.16 11.92
CA ARG A 253 -33.14 1.86 12.97
C ARG A 253 -34.62 1.50 12.96
N GLY A 254 -35.13 0.97 14.06
CA GLY A 254 -36.53 0.59 14.15
C GLY A 254 -36.96 -0.50 13.12
N GLY A 255 -36.02 -1.28 12.63
CA GLY A 255 -36.24 -2.32 11.62
C GLY A 255 -36.20 -1.81 10.17
N MET A 256 -35.94 -0.53 9.94
CA MET A 256 -35.75 0.07 8.60
C MET A 256 -34.23 0.30 8.36
N LEU A 257 -33.83 0.13 7.11
CA LEU A 257 -32.48 0.48 6.66
C LEU A 257 -32.43 1.94 6.26
N GLU A 258 -31.33 2.61 6.64
CA GLU A 258 -31.03 4.00 6.31
C GLU A 258 -29.59 4.09 5.81
N GLU A 259 -29.35 4.92 4.77
CA GLU A 259 -27.99 5.27 4.32
C GLU A 259 -27.54 6.57 5.01
N GLU A 260 -26.49 6.49 5.84
CA GLU A 260 -25.78 7.67 6.33
C GLU A 260 -24.68 8.05 5.32
N VAL A 261 -25.03 8.97 4.42
CA VAL A 261 -24.18 9.35 3.29
C VAL A 261 -23.01 10.22 3.73
N TYR A 262 -21.82 9.95 3.23
CA TYR A 262 -20.59 10.72 3.46
C TYR A 262 -20.55 11.93 2.53
N ARG A 263 -20.98 13.08 3.03
CA ARG A 263 -21.09 14.34 2.27
C ARG A 263 -21.21 15.55 3.19
N ILE A 264 -21.04 16.73 2.63
CA ILE A 264 -21.20 18.01 3.36
C ILE A 264 -22.67 18.45 3.46
N ASN A 265 -23.44 18.28 2.38
CA ASN A 265 -24.80 18.78 2.29
C ASN A 265 -25.78 17.94 3.12
N GLY A 266 -26.80 18.59 3.66
CA GLY A 266 -27.81 17.94 4.50
C GLY A 266 -27.21 17.45 5.83
N ASP A 267 -27.74 16.32 6.33
CA ASP A 267 -27.26 15.66 7.54
C ASP A 267 -26.16 14.62 7.21
N GLY A 268 -25.25 14.99 6.30
CA GLY A 268 -24.19 14.11 5.86
C GLY A 268 -23.23 13.74 6.97
N ARG A 269 -22.89 12.43 7.05
CA ARG A 269 -21.83 11.95 7.94
C ARG A 269 -20.49 12.52 7.50
N TYR A 270 -19.59 12.80 8.44
CA TYR A 270 -18.29 13.43 8.23
C TYR A 270 -18.32 14.85 7.64
N ALA A 271 -19.48 15.54 7.67
CA ALA A 271 -19.62 16.86 7.09
C ALA A 271 -18.61 17.88 7.60
N ASN A 272 -18.19 17.79 8.88
CA ASN A 272 -17.20 18.71 9.46
C ASN A 272 -15.79 18.44 8.90
N GLN A 273 -15.36 17.20 8.90
CA GLN A 273 -14.07 16.77 8.35
C GLN A 273 -13.99 17.11 6.85
N LEU A 274 -15.03 16.77 6.10
CA LEU A 274 -15.09 17.04 4.65
C LEU A 274 -15.08 18.55 4.34
N ARG A 275 -15.64 19.41 5.20
CA ARG A 275 -15.53 20.89 5.03
C ARG A 275 -14.08 21.36 5.15
N GLU A 276 -13.31 20.81 6.08
CA GLU A 276 -11.89 21.13 6.22
C GLU A 276 -11.07 20.60 5.03
N VAL A 277 -11.33 19.38 4.59
CA VAL A 277 -10.73 18.81 3.36
C VAL A 277 -11.01 19.74 2.18
N VAL A 278 -12.27 20.09 1.95
CA VAL A 278 -12.70 20.98 0.84
C VAL A 278 -12.07 22.37 0.94
N ARG A 279 -11.95 22.94 2.13
CA ARG A 279 -11.28 24.23 2.32
C ARG A 279 -9.84 24.22 1.77
N HIS A 280 -9.10 23.15 2.02
CA HIS A 280 -7.74 23.00 1.52
C HIS A 280 -7.69 22.68 0.03
N LEU A 281 -8.59 21.83 -0.49
CA LEU A 281 -8.69 21.53 -1.91
C LEU A 281 -9.03 22.79 -2.73
N GLU A 282 -9.96 23.63 -2.25
CA GLU A 282 -10.28 24.91 -2.90
C GLU A 282 -9.09 25.88 -2.87
N ALA A 283 -8.32 25.90 -1.77
CA ALA A 283 -7.10 26.69 -1.67
C ALA A 283 -5.97 26.18 -2.60
N ALA A 284 -5.96 24.90 -2.96
CA ALA A 284 -5.02 24.31 -3.91
C ALA A 284 -5.29 24.72 -5.37
N VAL A 285 -6.56 24.93 -5.74
CA VAL A 285 -7.00 25.19 -7.14
C VAL A 285 -6.21 26.32 -7.85
N PRO A 286 -5.88 27.47 -7.24
CA PRO A 286 -5.10 28.51 -7.92
C PRO A 286 -3.67 28.12 -8.30
N PHE A 287 -3.14 27.10 -7.65
CA PHE A 287 -1.76 26.58 -7.85
C PHE A 287 -1.70 25.37 -8.77
N ALA A 288 -2.82 24.72 -9.03
CA ALA A 288 -2.94 23.56 -9.90
C ALA A 288 -2.84 23.92 -11.40
N THR A 289 -2.52 22.95 -12.24
CA THR A 289 -2.70 23.06 -13.70
C THR A 289 -4.19 23.25 -14.03
N PRO A 290 -4.56 23.71 -15.22
CA PRO A 290 -5.97 23.83 -15.61
C PRO A 290 -6.73 22.49 -15.53
N GLU A 291 -6.09 21.40 -15.92
CA GLU A 291 -6.60 20.04 -15.91
C GLU A 291 -6.83 19.56 -14.48
N MET A 292 -5.80 19.63 -13.62
CA MET A 292 -5.91 19.28 -12.22
C MET A 292 -6.91 20.18 -11.48
N ALA A 293 -6.96 21.49 -11.78
CA ALA A 293 -7.95 22.39 -11.18
C ALA A 293 -9.39 21.98 -11.52
N THR A 294 -9.61 21.36 -12.68
CA THR A 294 -10.91 20.81 -13.08
C THR A 294 -11.24 19.57 -12.25
N ALA A 295 -10.29 18.64 -12.10
CA ALA A 295 -10.46 17.45 -11.27
C ALA A 295 -10.71 17.82 -9.79
N LEU A 296 -9.93 18.75 -9.21
CA LEU A 296 -10.13 19.20 -7.83
C LEU A 296 -11.52 19.82 -7.60
N LYS A 297 -12.04 20.57 -8.57
CA LYS A 297 -13.40 21.13 -8.47
C LYS A 297 -14.48 20.05 -8.54
N ALA A 298 -14.30 19.04 -9.37
CA ALA A 298 -15.20 17.87 -9.45
C ALA A 298 -15.17 17.08 -8.13
N LEU A 299 -13.99 16.86 -7.55
CA LEU A 299 -13.83 16.23 -6.22
C LEU A 299 -14.56 17.02 -5.12
N VAL A 300 -14.37 18.35 -5.09
CA VAL A 300 -15.08 19.26 -4.15
C VAL A 300 -16.60 19.15 -4.33
N GLN A 301 -17.08 19.09 -5.56
CA GLN A 301 -18.50 18.93 -5.86
C GLN A 301 -19.01 17.59 -5.30
N TRP A 302 -18.29 16.49 -5.55
CA TRP A 302 -18.66 15.17 -4.99
C TRP A 302 -18.70 15.17 -3.47
N TYR A 303 -17.71 15.74 -2.78
CA TYR A 303 -17.74 15.86 -1.32
C TYR A 303 -18.93 16.67 -0.80
N ARG A 304 -19.42 17.63 -1.59
CA ARG A 304 -20.62 18.39 -1.21
C ARG A 304 -21.89 17.59 -1.36
N THR A 305 -22.06 16.87 -2.46
CA THR A 305 -23.32 16.22 -2.81
C THR A 305 -23.40 14.75 -2.39
N GLY A 306 -22.28 14.03 -2.49
CA GLY A 306 -22.19 12.58 -2.34
C GLY A 306 -22.72 11.81 -3.55
N GLU A 307 -23.18 12.47 -4.61
CA GLU A 307 -23.83 11.82 -5.76
C GLU A 307 -22.83 11.01 -6.60
N SER A 308 -23.24 9.82 -7.03
CA SER A 308 -22.41 8.92 -7.86
C SER A 308 -22.03 9.54 -9.22
N THR A 309 -22.89 10.40 -9.76
CA THR A 309 -22.60 11.16 -10.99
C THR A 309 -21.46 12.16 -10.81
N ASP A 310 -21.38 12.82 -9.64
CA ASP A 310 -20.30 13.75 -9.33
C ASP A 310 -18.99 12.98 -9.06
N ARG A 311 -19.04 11.78 -8.46
CA ARG A 311 -17.87 10.89 -8.35
C ARG A 311 -17.36 10.51 -9.73
N ARG A 312 -18.24 10.07 -10.62
CA ARG A 312 -17.86 9.71 -11.98
C ARG A 312 -17.23 10.86 -12.74
N GLU A 313 -17.75 12.09 -12.59
CA GLU A 313 -17.15 13.29 -13.20
C GLU A 313 -15.76 13.57 -12.64
N TYR A 314 -15.54 13.37 -11.34
CA TYR A 314 -14.21 13.44 -10.74
C TYR A 314 -13.27 12.40 -11.36
N ASP A 315 -13.67 11.15 -11.43
CA ASP A 315 -12.86 10.08 -11.99
C ASP A 315 -12.45 10.37 -13.45
N ILE A 316 -13.39 10.83 -14.28
CA ILE A 316 -13.13 11.19 -15.68
C ILE A 316 -12.15 12.36 -15.79
N THR A 317 -12.37 13.42 -15.03
CA THR A 317 -11.52 14.62 -15.08
C THR A 317 -10.15 14.38 -14.49
N TRP A 318 -10.04 13.54 -13.48
CA TRP A 318 -8.76 13.13 -12.88
C TRP A 318 -7.93 12.28 -13.85
N VAL A 319 -8.54 11.29 -14.52
CA VAL A 319 -7.86 10.49 -15.55
C VAL A 319 -7.43 11.33 -16.75
N ALA A 320 -8.21 12.34 -17.12
CA ALA A 320 -7.89 13.24 -18.23
C ALA A 320 -6.65 14.12 -17.97
N ASP A 321 -6.30 14.36 -16.72
CA ASP A 321 -5.07 15.08 -16.35
C ASP A 321 -3.86 14.15 -16.42
N GLN A 322 -3.15 14.19 -17.51
CA GLN A 322 -1.94 13.36 -17.78
C GLN A 322 -0.64 14.17 -17.70
N SER A 323 -0.71 15.44 -17.36
CA SER A 323 0.44 16.35 -17.49
C SER A 323 0.90 16.99 -16.18
N SER A 324 0.13 16.85 -15.11
CA SER A 324 0.46 17.43 -13.82
C SER A 324 1.62 16.70 -13.15
N SER A 325 2.65 17.46 -12.75
CA SER A 325 3.81 16.97 -12.00
C SER A 325 3.50 16.69 -10.53
N VAL A 326 2.43 17.27 -10.00
CA VAL A 326 1.91 17.06 -8.65
C VAL A 326 0.49 16.55 -8.77
N ASP A 327 0.12 15.55 -7.98
CA ASP A 327 -1.23 15.01 -7.99
C ASP A 327 -1.64 14.47 -6.61
N THR A 328 -2.90 14.10 -6.45
CA THR A 328 -3.46 13.54 -5.22
C THR A 328 -4.51 12.48 -5.53
N ILE A 329 -4.49 11.41 -4.77
CA ILE A 329 -5.64 10.53 -4.57
C ILE A 329 -6.32 11.03 -3.30
N ASN A 330 -7.63 11.25 -3.32
CA ASN A 330 -8.35 11.74 -2.15
C ASN A 330 -9.83 11.37 -2.28
N GLY A 331 -10.34 10.55 -1.38
CA GLY A 331 -11.74 10.13 -1.45
C GLY A 331 -12.06 8.82 -0.74
N PHE A 332 -13.28 8.38 -0.94
CA PHE A 332 -13.74 7.04 -0.57
C PHE A 332 -13.49 6.14 -1.78
N THR A 333 -12.44 5.31 -1.76
CA THR A 333 -11.91 4.69 -2.99
C THR A 333 -11.81 3.18 -2.88
N GLU A 334 -10.98 2.67 -1.97
CA GLU A 334 -10.72 1.25 -1.84
C GLU A 334 -11.79 0.55 -1.01
N VAL A 335 -12.13 -0.68 -1.40
CA VAL A 335 -13.25 -1.43 -0.79
C VAL A 335 -12.81 -2.66 0.00
N TYR A 336 -11.50 -2.81 0.24
CA TYR A 336 -10.93 -3.98 0.92
C TYR A 336 -11.48 -4.19 2.35
N MET A 337 -11.80 -3.09 3.04
CA MET A 337 -12.34 -3.14 4.40
C MET A 337 -13.81 -3.58 4.45
N ASP A 338 -14.56 -3.47 3.35
CA ASP A 338 -15.94 -3.96 3.28
C ASP A 338 -15.99 -5.45 2.94
N ALA A 339 -16.64 -6.24 3.77
CA ALA A 339 -16.83 -7.68 3.51
C ALA A 339 -17.58 -7.96 2.21
N ARG A 340 -18.46 -7.03 1.75
CA ARG A 340 -19.19 -7.10 0.48
C ARG A 340 -18.39 -6.55 -0.72
N GLY A 341 -17.29 -5.81 -0.48
CA GLY A 341 -16.56 -5.12 -1.54
C GLY A 341 -17.34 -3.97 -2.20
N ALA A 342 -18.17 -3.24 -1.45
CA ALA A 342 -19.03 -2.17 -1.98
C ALA A 342 -18.79 -0.80 -1.36
N LYS A 343 -18.40 -0.73 -0.07
CA LYS A 343 -18.20 0.49 0.69
C LYS A 343 -16.75 0.96 0.59
N GLY A 344 -16.54 2.19 0.15
CA GLY A 344 -15.22 2.79 0.03
C GLY A 344 -14.65 3.29 1.36
N SER A 345 -13.41 2.94 1.63
CA SER A 345 -12.61 3.53 2.69
C SER A 345 -12.10 4.90 2.28
N TRP A 346 -12.05 5.84 3.23
CA TRP A 346 -11.45 7.14 2.98
C TRP A 346 -9.93 7.06 3.03
N GLU A 347 -9.31 7.63 2.01
CA GLU A 347 -7.86 7.70 1.88
C GLU A 347 -7.42 9.03 1.24
N ALA A 348 -6.18 9.41 1.50
CA ALA A 348 -5.53 10.51 0.81
C ALA A 348 -4.03 10.23 0.65
N LEU A 349 -3.57 10.41 -0.58
CA LEU A 349 -2.18 10.32 -1.00
C LEU A 349 -1.80 11.60 -1.73
N VAL A 350 -0.66 12.21 -1.38
CA VAL A 350 -0.12 13.39 -2.07
C VAL A 350 1.28 13.08 -2.53
N TYR A 351 1.57 13.35 -3.80
CA TYR A 351 2.81 12.97 -4.45
C TYR A 351 3.21 13.93 -5.58
N TYR A 352 4.43 13.80 -6.00
CA TYR A 352 4.92 14.39 -7.25
C TYR A 352 5.57 13.33 -8.13
N VAL A 353 5.59 13.57 -9.44
CA VAL A 353 6.13 12.64 -10.43
C VAL A 353 7.66 12.64 -10.39
N ASN A 354 8.24 11.47 -10.21
CA ASN A 354 9.67 11.25 -10.37
C ASN A 354 9.98 11.04 -11.86
N GLN A 355 10.46 12.10 -12.52
CA GLN A 355 10.66 12.12 -13.97
C GLN A 355 11.69 11.10 -14.45
N GLU A 356 12.74 10.87 -13.68
CA GLU A 356 13.82 9.93 -14.04
C GLU A 356 13.29 8.49 -14.06
N LYS A 357 12.61 8.06 -12.99
CA LYS A 357 12.07 6.71 -12.88
C LYS A 357 10.85 6.48 -13.78
N THR A 358 10.12 7.52 -14.14
CA THR A 358 8.93 7.43 -15.00
C THR A 358 9.25 6.98 -16.43
N ALA A 359 10.42 7.28 -16.97
CA ALA A 359 10.77 6.98 -18.35
C ALA A 359 10.71 5.47 -18.70
N ALA A 360 11.13 4.59 -17.77
CA ALA A 360 11.04 3.14 -17.94
C ALA A 360 9.59 2.64 -17.94
N ILE A 361 8.78 3.16 -17.02
CA ILE A 361 7.35 2.80 -16.88
C ILE A 361 6.56 3.27 -18.11
N GLN A 362 6.88 4.45 -18.65
CA GLN A 362 6.23 4.98 -19.84
C GLN A 362 6.43 4.05 -21.06
N THR A 363 7.60 3.41 -21.16
CA THR A 363 7.85 2.44 -22.24
C THR A 363 6.87 1.25 -22.19
N LEU A 364 6.50 0.76 -21.00
CA LEU A 364 5.46 -0.26 -20.83
C LEU A 364 4.09 0.27 -21.27
N ALA A 365 3.72 1.47 -20.81
CA ALA A 365 2.45 2.10 -21.16
C ALA A 365 2.29 2.34 -22.67
N ASP A 366 3.35 2.78 -23.34
CA ASP A 366 3.36 2.99 -24.80
C ASP A 366 3.15 1.67 -25.59
N ASN A 367 3.45 0.52 -24.97
CA ASN A 367 3.23 -0.80 -25.55
C ASN A 367 1.99 -1.52 -25.02
N ALA A 368 1.14 -0.87 -24.23
CA ALA A 368 0.00 -1.52 -23.57
C ALA A 368 -0.96 -2.22 -24.53
N GLN A 369 -1.22 -1.66 -25.73
CA GLN A 369 -2.03 -2.31 -26.75
C GLN A 369 -1.38 -3.61 -27.27
N TRP A 370 -0.05 -3.64 -27.43
CA TRP A 370 0.63 -4.86 -27.82
C TRP A 370 0.43 -5.97 -26.78
N PHE A 371 0.56 -5.65 -25.49
CA PHE A 371 0.32 -6.61 -24.42
C PHE A 371 -1.13 -7.10 -24.44
N GLU A 372 -2.11 -6.20 -24.58
CA GLU A 372 -3.54 -6.56 -24.66
C GLU A 372 -3.82 -7.53 -25.83
N ASP A 373 -3.25 -7.25 -27.00
CA ASP A 373 -3.43 -8.10 -28.20
C ASP A 373 -2.81 -9.50 -28.05
N HIS A 374 -1.84 -9.65 -27.11
CA HIS A 374 -1.14 -10.92 -26.85
C HIS A 374 -1.56 -11.61 -25.54
N MET A 375 -2.61 -11.12 -24.88
CA MET A 375 -3.16 -11.78 -23.69
C MET A 375 -3.63 -13.21 -24.00
N PRO A 376 -3.42 -14.16 -23.06
CA PRO A 376 -3.74 -15.59 -23.30
C PRO A 376 -5.24 -15.91 -23.24
N TRP A 377 -6.09 -14.97 -22.91
CA TRP A 377 -7.54 -15.15 -22.81
C TRP A 377 -8.27 -15.04 -24.16
N ASP A 378 -9.56 -15.39 -24.14
CA ASP A 378 -10.43 -15.33 -25.34
C ASP A 378 -10.44 -13.90 -25.93
N PRO A 379 -10.24 -13.76 -27.27
CA PRO A 379 -10.24 -12.46 -27.94
C PRO A 379 -11.45 -11.56 -27.66
N ARG A 380 -12.62 -12.15 -27.34
CA ARG A 380 -13.82 -11.37 -26.96
C ARG A 380 -13.66 -10.55 -25.69
N TYR A 381 -12.67 -10.87 -24.85
CA TYR A 381 -12.34 -10.12 -23.62
C TYR A 381 -11.15 -9.18 -23.81
N ARG A 382 -10.61 -9.07 -25.02
CA ARG A 382 -9.56 -8.12 -25.35
C ARG A 382 -10.13 -6.74 -25.63
N LYS A 383 -9.52 -5.74 -25.07
CA LYS A 383 -9.90 -4.34 -25.20
C LYS A 383 -9.42 -3.78 -26.53
N GLU A 384 -10.33 -3.25 -27.34
CA GLU A 384 -9.98 -2.53 -28.57
C GLU A 384 -9.57 -1.09 -28.24
N GLY A 385 -8.29 -0.77 -28.45
CA GLY A 385 -7.77 0.56 -28.18
C GLY A 385 -7.54 0.81 -26.70
N VAL A 386 -6.46 0.25 -26.15
CA VAL A 386 -5.97 0.61 -24.82
C VAL A 386 -5.49 2.06 -24.88
N LEU A 387 -6.33 2.99 -24.40
CA LEU A 387 -6.10 4.42 -24.43
C LEU A 387 -5.95 4.95 -23.02
N GLY A 388 -5.12 6.00 -22.88
CA GLY A 388 -5.10 6.82 -21.67
C GLY A 388 -4.51 6.16 -20.44
N ILE A 389 -3.62 5.16 -20.59
CA ILE A 389 -2.83 4.69 -19.46
C ILE A 389 -1.75 5.73 -19.20
N THR A 390 -1.88 6.43 -18.09
CA THR A 390 -0.78 7.21 -17.53
C THR A 390 -0.09 6.37 -16.48
N ALA A 391 1.20 6.16 -16.65
CA ALA A 391 2.01 5.37 -15.72
C ALA A 391 3.21 6.20 -15.28
N ASN A 392 3.26 6.52 -14.01
CA ASN A 392 4.29 7.36 -13.43
C ASN A 392 4.94 6.68 -12.23
N ALA A 393 6.26 6.79 -12.13
CA ALA A 393 6.94 6.65 -10.86
C ALA A 393 6.72 7.93 -10.05
N ILE A 394 6.33 7.80 -8.80
CA ILE A 394 6.02 8.93 -7.93
C ILE A 394 6.81 8.88 -6.62
N ASP A 395 7.06 10.08 -6.08
CA ASP A 395 7.55 10.20 -4.72
C ASP A 395 6.45 10.76 -3.82
N VAL A 396 6.10 9.97 -2.82
CA VAL A 396 5.04 10.28 -1.86
C VAL A 396 5.52 11.28 -0.84
N VAL A 397 4.67 12.26 -0.53
CA VAL A 397 4.90 13.27 0.51
C VAL A 397 4.08 12.98 1.76
N VAL A 398 2.86 12.50 1.61
CA VAL A 398 2.01 12.08 2.73
C VAL A 398 0.96 11.07 2.29
N GLU A 399 0.67 10.14 3.17
CA GLU A 399 -0.42 9.18 3.08
C GLU A 399 -1.23 9.16 4.36
N ILE A 400 -2.55 9.14 4.22
CA ILE A 400 -3.49 9.14 5.35
C ILE A 400 -4.69 8.25 5.00
N GLY A 401 -5.35 7.72 6.02
CA GLY A 401 -6.53 6.88 5.86
C GLY A 401 -6.15 5.44 5.49
N ASP A 402 -6.82 4.85 4.53
CA ASP A 402 -6.60 3.46 4.11
C ASP A 402 -5.21 3.26 3.46
N ALA A 403 -4.70 4.28 2.79
CA ALA A 403 -3.38 4.25 2.17
C ALA A 403 -2.21 4.34 3.15
N GLY A 404 -2.39 4.91 4.35
CA GLY A 404 -1.28 5.09 5.30
C GLY A 404 -1.53 4.42 6.65
N PRO A 405 -0.56 4.31 7.55
CA PRO A 405 0.89 4.26 7.42
C PRO A 405 1.46 2.90 6.97
N ILE A 406 0.62 1.93 6.56
CA ILE A 406 1.03 0.70 5.87
C ILE A 406 0.72 0.90 4.39
N THR A 407 1.70 1.30 3.66
CA THR A 407 1.60 1.87 2.33
C THR A 407 1.66 0.83 1.21
N PRO A 408 0.81 0.92 0.17
CA PRO A 408 0.98 0.16 -1.07
C PRO A 408 2.26 0.56 -1.81
N ILE A 409 2.72 -0.27 -2.73
CA ILE A 409 3.88 0.03 -3.59
C ILE A 409 3.47 0.47 -5.00
N GLY A 410 2.22 0.22 -5.36
CA GLY A 410 1.60 0.63 -6.62
C GLY A 410 0.11 0.88 -6.43
N ILE A 411 -0.48 1.69 -7.30
CA ILE A 411 -1.90 2.02 -7.30
C ILE A 411 -2.36 2.21 -8.75
N ASN A 412 -3.53 1.66 -9.12
CA ASN A 412 -4.20 1.93 -10.37
C ASN A 412 -5.66 2.33 -10.14
N LEU A 413 -6.03 3.53 -10.54
CA LEU A 413 -7.37 4.10 -10.34
C LEU A 413 -7.89 4.78 -11.63
N PRO A 414 -9.23 4.98 -11.72
CA PRO A 414 -10.29 4.67 -10.76
C PRO A 414 -10.69 3.19 -10.77
N ASN A 415 -11.43 2.76 -9.73
CA ASN A 415 -11.96 1.40 -9.65
C ASN A 415 -13.25 1.19 -10.47
N ASP A 416 -13.86 2.26 -11.01
CA ASP A 416 -15.04 2.16 -11.92
C ASP A 416 -14.62 1.59 -13.27
N GLN A 417 -15.03 0.34 -13.53
CA GLN A 417 -14.69 -0.38 -14.77
C GLN A 417 -15.17 0.35 -16.04
N SER A 418 -16.33 1.02 -15.99
CA SER A 418 -16.86 1.73 -17.15
C SER A 418 -16.06 3.01 -17.47
N VAL A 419 -15.48 3.63 -16.45
CA VAL A 419 -14.52 4.74 -16.64
C VAL A 419 -13.21 4.23 -17.21
N ARG A 420 -12.65 3.13 -16.65
CA ARG A 420 -11.45 2.48 -17.16
C ARG A 420 -11.57 2.11 -18.64
N GLU A 421 -12.69 1.51 -19.04
CA GLU A 421 -12.91 1.09 -20.43
C GLU A 421 -13.05 2.26 -21.40
N THR A 422 -13.64 3.37 -20.96
CA THR A 422 -13.99 4.50 -21.84
C THR A 422 -12.92 5.59 -21.86
N TYR A 423 -12.32 5.88 -20.71
CA TYR A 423 -11.43 7.03 -20.50
C TYR A 423 -10.01 6.63 -20.09
N GLY A 424 -9.79 5.37 -19.69
CA GLY A 424 -8.51 4.86 -19.22
C GLY A 424 -8.35 4.92 -17.71
N SER A 425 -7.09 4.82 -17.24
CA SER A 425 -6.71 4.85 -15.83
C SER A 425 -5.37 5.53 -15.62
N LYS A 426 -5.10 5.95 -14.38
CA LYS A 426 -3.77 6.36 -13.93
C LYS A 426 -3.16 5.26 -13.09
N SER A 427 -1.95 4.84 -13.47
CA SER A 427 -1.11 3.92 -12.69
C SER A 427 0.05 4.68 -12.09
N VAL A 428 0.36 4.42 -10.83
CA VAL A 428 1.51 5.01 -10.15
C VAL A 428 2.29 3.93 -9.39
N SER A 429 3.62 3.98 -9.51
CA SER A 429 4.57 3.17 -8.74
C SER A 429 5.19 4.07 -7.67
N LEU A 430 5.08 3.69 -6.39
CA LEU A 430 5.49 4.52 -5.27
C LEU A 430 7.00 4.32 -4.99
N SER A 431 7.85 5.05 -5.72
CA SER A 431 9.29 4.82 -5.78
C SER A 431 9.99 4.97 -4.44
N ASN A 432 9.74 6.06 -3.73
CA ASN A 432 10.39 6.30 -2.43
C ASN A 432 9.85 5.39 -1.32
N VAL A 433 8.62 4.90 -1.45
CA VAL A 433 8.04 3.88 -0.57
C VAL A 433 8.76 2.55 -0.77
N THR A 434 8.90 2.11 -2.03
CA THR A 434 9.64 0.89 -2.39
C THR A 434 11.07 0.96 -1.86
N GLU A 435 11.77 2.09 -2.06
CA GLU A 435 13.10 2.31 -1.53
C GLU A 435 13.14 2.21 0.00
N ALA A 436 12.19 2.84 0.71
CA ALA A 436 12.11 2.77 2.17
C ALA A 436 11.86 1.34 2.67
N TYR A 437 11.02 0.57 1.98
CA TYR A 437 10.84 -0.86 2.27
C TYR A 437 12.15 -1.64 2.12
N GLU A 438 12.89 -1.44 1.05
CA GLU A 438 14.14 -2.16 0.76
C GLU A 438 15.24 -1.78 1.76
N ARG A 439 15.44 -0.48 1.97
CA ARG A 439 16.48 0.04 2.86
C ARG A 439 16.24 -0.25 4.34
N SER A 440 15.00 -0.46 4.76
CA SER A 440 14.65 -0.76 6.15
C SER A 440 14.69 -2.25 6.51
N ARG A 441 14.85 -3.16 5.53
CA ARG A 441 14.78 -4.61 5.75
C ARG A 441 16.13 -5.28 5.93
N PRO A 442 16.29 -6.18 6.92
CA PRO A 442 17.50 -7.01 7.05
C PRO A 442 17.52 -8.14 6.01
N ASN A 443 18.68 -8.41 5.40
CA ASN A 443 18.86 -9.49 4.41
C ASN A 443 18.74 -10.92 4.96
N ALA A 444 18.59 -11.08 6.28
CA ALA A 444 18.82 -12.37 6.96
C ALA A 444 17.77 -13.45 6.65
N TYR A 445 16.55 -13.09 6.20
CA TYR A 445 15.51 -14.11 6.04
C TYR A 445 15.40 -14.69 4.63
N ARG A 446 15.99 -14.05 3.63
CA ARG A 446 15.98 -14.56 2.26
C ARG A 446 16.52 -15.99 2.22
N ASN A 447 17.69 -16.20 2.82
CA ASN A 447 18.39 -17.50 2.84
C ASN A 447 17.66 -18.57 3.66
N GLU A 448 16.75 -18.19 4.56
CA GLU A 448 16.00 -19.18 5.36
C GLU A 448 14.93 -19.91 4.53
N PHE A 449 14.39 -19.28 3.50
CA PHE A 449 13.28 -19.83 2.70
C PHE A 449 13.66 -20.18 1.26
N THR A 450 14.89 -19.91 0.82
CA THR A 450 15.42 -20.39 -0.47
C THR A 450 15.74 -21.88 -0.40
N TRP A 451 15.49 -22.59 -1.50
CA TRP A 451 15.74 -24.01 -1.58
C TRP A 451 17.25 -24.33 -1.56
N ASP A 452 18.07 -23.58 -2.30
CA ASP A 452 19.51 -23.78 -2.41
C ASP A 452 20.27 -22.46 -2.56
N ASP A 453 21.60 -22.55 -2.64
CA ASP A 453 22.50 -21.39 -2.76
C ASP A 453 22.36 -20.70 -4.13
N ASP A 454 21.97 -21.41 -5.18
CA ASP A 454 21.77 -20.85 -6.51
C ASP A 454 20.51 -19.96 -6.53
N GLU A 455 19.40 -20.41 -5.92
CA GLU A 455 18.20 -19.58 -5.71
C GLU A 455 18.51 -18.36 -4.84
N ALA A 456 19.27 -18.54 -3.75
CA ALA A 456 19.66 -17.43 -2.88
C ALA A 456 20.50 -16.38 -3.62
N THR A 457 21.39 -16.82 -4.50
CA THR A 457 22.25 -15.96 -5.31
C THR A 457 21.43 -15.21 -6.35
N ARG A 458 20.57 -15.89 -7.13
CA ARG A 458 19.66 -15.23 -8.09
C ARG A 458 18.75 -14.23 -7.43
N SER A 459 18.15 -14.61 -6.31
CA SER A 459 17.30 -13.70 -5.53
C SER A 459 18.06 -12.46 -5.03
N ALA A 460 19.34 -12.59 -4.69
CA ALA A 460 20.19 -11.48 -4.28
C ALA A 460 20.57 -10.55 -5.43
N GLU A 461 20.78 -11.09 -6.61
CA GLU A 461 21.27 -10.36 -7.77
C GLU A 461 20.13 -9.75 -8.59
N TRP A 462 19.07 -10.51 -8.84
CA TRP A 462 17.99 -10.14 -9.79
C TRP A 462 16.62 -9.91 -9.16
N GLY A 463 16.38 -10.41 -7.93
CA GLY A 463 15.05 -10.35 -7.31
C GLY A 463 14.47 -8.93 -7.17
N GLY A 464 15.31 -7.90 -6.99
CA GLY A 464 14.85 -6.51 -6.92
C GLY A 464 14.33 -5.98 -8.24
N LEU A 465 15.12 -6.13 -9.29
CA LEU A 465 14.72 -5.74 -10.64
C LEU A 465 13.48 -6.52 -11.11
N ALA A 466 13.46 -7.84 -10.86
CA ALA A 466 12.34 -8.70 -11.19
C ALA A 466 11.05 -8.24 -10.49
N GLY A 467 11.11 -7.98 -9.18
CA GLY A 467 9.97 -7.50 -8.41
C GLY A 467 9.49 -6.11 -8.82
N GLU A 468 10.40 -5.18 -9.14
CA GLU A 468 10.05 -3.85 -9.65
C GLU A 468 9.32 -3.96 -10.99
N LEU A 469 9.83 -4.78 -11.92
CA LEU A 469 9.20 -5.01 -13.21
C LEU A 469 7.82 -5.67 -13.07
N THR A 470 7.69 -6.66 -12.21
CA THR A 470 6.41 -7.31 -11.93
C THR A 470 5.40 -6.31 -11.36
N THR A 471 5.81 -5.45 -10.43
CA THR A 471 4.95 -4.39 -9.90
C THR A 471 4.52 -3.42 -11.00
N ASN A 472 5.45 -2.94 -11.81
CA ASN A 472 5.14 -2.02 -12.89
C ASN A 472 4.19 -2.65 -13.93
N MET A 473 4.38 -3.92 -14.29
CA MET A 473 3.48 -4.63 -15.20
C MET A 473 2.12 -4.93 -14.58
N HIS A 474 2.06 -5.24 -13.27
CA HIS A 474 0.82 -5.43 -12.51
C HIS A 474 -0.04 -4.16 -12.60
N GLU A 475 0.53 -3.00 -12.31
CA GLU A 475 -0.19 -1.73 -12.28
C GLU A 475 -0.52 -1.21 -13.69
N VAL A 476 0.48 -1.19 -14.58
CA VAL A 476 0.35 -0.53 -15.89
C VAL A 476 -0.40 -1.39 -16.89
N ILE A 477 -0.13 -2.68 -16.94
CA ILE A 477 -0.73 -3.61 -17.89
C ILE A 477 -1.83 -4.45 -17.23
N GLY A 478 -1.58 -4.98 -16.03
CA GLY A 478 -2.47 -5.87 -15.31
C GLY A 478 -3.85 -5.25 -15.15
N HIS A 479 -3.98 -4.25 -14.29
CA HIS A 479 -5.27 -3.61 -14.02
C HIS A 479 -5.90 -2.89 -15.22
N ALA A 480 -5.08 -2.41 -16.17
CA ALA A 480 -5.56 -1.68 -17.33
C ALA A 480 -6.14 -2.56 -18.44
N SER A 481 -5.87 -3.86 -18.43
CA SER A 481 -6.20 -4.82 -19.49
C SER A 481 -7.56 -5.49 -19.33
N GLY A 482 -8.04 -6.08 -20.41
CA GLY A 482 -9.27 -6.85 -20.46
C GLY A 482 -10.54 -6.02 -20.43
N GLN A 483 -11.62 -6.55 -20.99
CA GLN A 483 -12.94 -5.95 -20.97
C GLN A 483 -13.99 -6.94 -20.48
N LEU A 484 -15.14 -6.40 -20.08
CA LEU A 484 -16.30 -7.17 -19.67
C LEU A 484 -17.01 -7.81 -20.88
N SER A 485 -17.77 -8.85 -20.63
CA SER A 485 -18.70 -9.41 -21.62
C SER A 485 -19.83 -8.41 -21.91
N ASP A 486 -20.23 -8.29 -23.17
CA ASP A 486 -21.39 -7.50 -23.60
C ASP A 486 -22.70 -7.87 -22.88
N THR A 487 -22.73 -9.03 -22.23
CA THR A 487 -23.90 -9.54 -21.51
C THR A 487 -23.91 -9.17 -20.02
N LEU A 488 -22.80 -8.65 -19.50
CA LEU A 488 -22.69 -8.22 -18.10
C LEU A 488 -23.10 -6.75 -17.99
N GLU A 489 -24.29 -6.49 -17.47
CA GLU A 489 -24.76 -5.13 -17.20
C GLU A 489 -24.32 -4.70 -15.79
N GLY A 490 -23.38 -3.78 -15.69
CA GLY A 490 -22.94 -3.20 -14.42
C GLY A 490 -21.49 -3.52 -14.03
N ASN A 491 -21.12 -3.15 -12.79
CA ASN A 491 -19.78 -3.36 -12.27
C ASN A 491 -19.60 -4.83 -11.85
N PRO A 492 -18.53 -5.52 -12.26
CA PRO A 492 -18.25 -6.91 -11.88
C PRO A 492 -18.17 -7.13 -10.35
N GLN A 493 -17.80 -6.11 -9.57
CA GLN A 493 -17.84 -6.17 -8.10
C GLN A 493 -19.20 -6.59 -7.55
N ALA A 494 -20.30 -6.07 -8.11
CA ALA A 494 -21.64 -6.39 -7.66
C ALA A 494 -22.01 -7.86 -7.89
N PHE A 495 -21.41 -8.52 -8.87
CA PHE A 495 -21.65 -9.91 -9.22
C PHE A 495 -20.72 -10.86 -8.48
N ILE A 496 -19.42 -10.54 -8.41
CA ILE A 496 -18.36 -11.39 -7.80
C ILE A 496 -18.26 -11.19 -6.28
N LYS A 497 -18.77 -10.05 -5.79
CA LYS A 497 -18.92 -9.74 -4.35
C LYS A 497 -17.57 -9.80 -3.60
N GLU A 498 -17.56 -10.49 -2.44
CA GLU A 498 -16.40 -10.63 -1.54
C GLU A 498 -15.16 -11.28 -2.17
N GLN A 499 -15.30 -11.91 -3.34
CA GLN A 499 -14.16 -12.50 -4.05
C GLN A 499 -13.52 -11.52 -5.05
N TYR A 500 -14.16 -10.38 -5.32
CA TYR A 500 -13.75 -9.50 -6.42
C TYR A 500 -12.33 -8.93 -6.24
N SER A 501 -12.03 -8.37 -5.08
CA SER A 501 -10.72 -7.74 -4.85
C SER A 501 -9.58 -8.76 -5.01
N ALA A 502 -9.69 -9.93 -4.37
CA ALA A 502 -8.69 -10.98 -4.51
C ALA A 502 -8.58 -11.51 -5.96
N LEU A 503 -9.69 -11.57 -6.70
CA LEU A 503 -9.70 -12.00 -8.10
C LEU A 503 -9.01 -10.97 -9.02
N GLU A 504 -9.26 -9.69 -8.79
CA GLU A 504 -8.64 -8.61 -9.56
C GLU A 504 -7.14 -8.53 -9.33
N GLU A 505 -6.70 -8.64 -8.07
CA GLU A 505 -5.29 -8.72 -7.71
C GLU A 505 -4.62 -9.97 -8.33
N ALA A 506 -5.31 -11.12 -8.32
CA ALA A 506 -4.81 -12.33 -8.96
C ALA A 506 -4.64 -12.13 -10.48
N ARG A 507 -5.59 -11.43 -11.11
CA ARG A 507 -5.54 -11.16 -12.55
C ARG A 507 -4.35 -10.26 -12.91
N ALA A 508 -4.11 -9.21 -12.14
CA ALA A 508 -3.01 -8.30 -12.38
C ALA A 508 -1.64 -8.98 -12.13
N ASP A 509 -1.49 -9.75 -11.06
CA ASP A 509 -0.30 -10.57 -10.79
C ASP A 509 -0.04 -11.57 -11.92
N LEU A 510 -1.07 -12.30 -12.38
CA LEU A 510 -0.95 -13.28 -13.45
C LEU A 510 -0.55 -12.65 -14.80
N VAL A 511 -1.01 -11.43 -15.11
CA VAL A 511 -0.57 -10.68 -16.28
C VAL A 511 0.93 -10.38 -16.18
N ALA A 512 1.39 -9.87 -15.06
CA ALA A 512 2.80 -9.56 -14.84
C ALA A 512 3.68 -10.82 -14.94
N LEU A 513 3.28 -11.92 -14.26
CA LEU A 513 3.98 -13.20 -14.30
C LEU A 513 3.98 -13.84 -15.70
N TYR A 514 2.95 -13.65 -16.52
CA TYR A 514 2.89 -14.15 -17.88
C TYR A 514 3.86 -13.42 -18.81
N PHE A 515 3.91 -12.08 -18.71
CA PHE A 515 4.69 -11.25 -19.61
C PHE A 515 6.13 -10.99 -19.16
N ILE A 516 6.52 -11.22 -17.93
CA ILE A 516 7.92 -11.10 -17.52
C ILE A 516 8.83 -12.06 -18.33
N ALA A 517 8.26 -13.18 -18.79
CA ALA A 517 8.95 -14.16 -19.64
C ALA A 517 8.80 -13.88 -21.15
N ASP A 518 8.21 -12.76 -21.54
CA ASP A 518 8.00 -12.47 -22.95
C ASP A 518 9.19 -11.71 -23.56
N PRO A 519 9.73 -12.13 -24.71
CA PRO A 519 10.84 -11.45 -25.40
C PRO A 519 10.52 -9.99 -25.78
N LYS A 520 9.26 -9.58 -25.73
CA LYS A 520 8.86 -8.19 -25.95
C LYS A 520 9.54 -7.23 -24.99
N LEU A 521 9.78 -7.61 -23.75
CA LEU A 521 10.49 -6.75 -22.78
C LEU A 521 11.94 -6.45 -23.21
N VAL A 522 12.58 -7.41 -23.86
CA VAL A 522 13.92 -7.20 -24.46
C VAL A 522 13.80 -6.33 -25.71
N GLU A 523 12.81 -6.58 -26.58
CA GLU A 523 12.59 -5.81 -27.82
C GLU A 523 12.40 -4.31 -27.53
N ILE A 524 11.64 -3.98 -26.48
CA ILE A 524 11.37 -2.58 -26.10
C ILE A 524 12.43 -1.97 -25.15
N GLY A 525 13.49 -2.72 -24.85
CA GLY A 525 14.65 -2.22 -24.10
C GLY A 525 14.41 -2.10 -22.59
N ILE A 526 13.43 -2.81 -22.02
CA ILE A 526 13.17 -2.85 -20.57
C ILE A 526 14.17 -3.78 -19.87
N ILE A 527 14.53 -4.90 -20.50
CA ILE A 527 15.46 -5.90 -19.98
C ILE A 527 16.55 -6.17 -21.01
N ASP A 528 17.78 -6.31 -20.56
CA ASP A 528 18.86 -6.80 -21.41
C ASP A 528 18.71 -8.30 -21.68
N SER A 529 18.90 -8.69 -22.95
CA SER A 529 18.74 -10.09 -23.38
C SER A 529 19.67 -11.07 -22.66
N GLU A 530 20.82 -10.61 -22.15
CA GLU A 530 21.80 -11.42 -21.41
C GLU A 530 21.27 -11.88 -20.06
N HIS A 531 20.39 -11.09 -19.42
CA HIS A 531 19.91 -11.34 -18.06
C HIS A 531 18.44 -11.73 -17.99
N HIS A 532 17.74 -11.83 -19.13
CA HIS A 532 16.29 -12.04 -19.17
C HIS A 532 15.88 -13.35 -18.48
N GLU A 533 16.59 -14.46 -18.75
CA GLU A 533 16.29 -15.77 -18.13
C GLU A 533 16.50 -15.76 -16.61
N ASP A 534 17.57 -15.11 -16.12
CA ASP A 534 17.85 -15.00 -14.69
C ASP A 534 16.75 -14.19 -13.96
N ILE A 535 16.26 -13.13 -14.61
CA ILE A 535 15.18 -12.29 -14.09
C ILE A 535 13.86 -13.07 -14.01
N ILE A 536 13.52 -13.84 -15.06
CA ILE A 536 12.32 -14.71 -15.10
C ILE A 536 12.37 -15.71 -13.94
N VAL A 537 13.47 -16.43 -13.82
CA VAL A 537 13.64 -17.47 -12.79
C VAL A 537 13.60 -16.85 -11.38
N ALA A 538 14.27 -15.71 -11.18
CA ALA A 538 14.27 -15.00 -9.90
C ALA A 538 12.87 -14.58 -9.47
N GLU A 539 12.02 -14.09 -10.40
CA GLU A 539 10.64 -13.71 -10.09
C GLU A 539 9.77 -14.93 -9.76
N TYR A 540 9.81 -15.98 -10.58
CA TYR A 540 8.99 -17.16 -10.34
C TYR A 540 9.35 -17.86 -9.03
N GLU A 541 10.64 -17.96 -8.70
CA GLU A 541 11.12 -18.44 -7.40
C GLU A 541 10.64 -17.53 -6.25
N SER A 542 10.72 -16.22 -6.41
CA SER A 542 10.30 -15.25 -5.41
C SER A 542 8.79 -15.31 -5.16
N TYR A 543 7.98 -15.32 -6.22
CA TYR A 543 6.53 -15.40 -6.12
C TYR A 543 6.09 -16.70 -5.44
N THR A 544 6.69 -17.83 -5.84
CA THR A 544 6.45 -19.15 -5.26
C THR A 544 6.79 -19.19 -3.77
N ARG A 545 7.98 -18.74 -3.41
CA ARG A 545 8.47 -18.67 -2.01
C ARG A 545 7.61 -17.76 -1.14
N ASN A 546 7.10 -16.66 -1.69
CA ASN A 546 6.27 -15.71 -0.95
C ASN A 546 4.92 -16.32 -0.54
N ALA A 547 4.40 -17.33 -1.24
CA ALA A 547 3.16 -18.01 -0.85
C ALA A 547 3.28 -18.78 0.47
N ILE A 548 4.43 -19.40 0.74
CA ILE A 548 4.69 -20.03 2.04
C ILE A 548 5.06 -18.98 3.09
N LEU A 549 5.93 -18.03 2.74
CA LEU A 549 6.46 -17.04 3.67
C LEU A 549 5.35 -16.13 4.25
N GLN A 550 4.30 -15.82 3.49
CA GLN A 550 3.18 -15.00 3.95
C GLN A 550 2.39 -15.63 5.11
N LEU A 551 2.46 -16.96 5.31
CA LEU A 551 1.76 -17.65 6.40
C LEU A 551 2.16 -17.14 7.79
N ARG A 552 3.37 -16.55 7.94
CA ARG A 552 3.78 -15.85 9.16
C ARG A 552 2.82 -14.76 9.62
N ARG A 553 2.03 -14.20 8.69
CA ARG A 553 1.10 -13.11 8.91
C ARG A 553 -0.30 -13.59 9.28
N VAL A 554 -0.54 -14.90 9.25
CA VAL A 554 -1.83 -15.49 9.59
C VAL A 554 -1.77 -16.04 11.02
N ARG A 555 -2.75 -15.70 11.86
CA ARG A 555 -2.84 -16.23 13.23
C ARG A 555 -3.38 -17.66 13.24
N GLU A 556 -3.03 -18.40 14.29
CA GLU A 556 -3.57 -19.72 14.56
C GLU A 556 -5.10 -19.71 14.58
N GLY A 557 -5.73 -20.70 13.96
CA GLY A 557 -7.18 -20.84 13.89
C GLY A 557 -7.90 -19.82 13.01
N ALA A 558 -7.15 -18.94 12.29
CA ALA A 558 -7.72 -18.01 11.34
C ALA A 558 -7.74 -18.57 9.91
N GLN A 559 -8.36 -17.84 9.01
CA GLN A 559 -8.26 -18.02 7.56
C GLN A 559 -7.47 -16.86 6.97
N ILE A 560 -7.07 -16.95 5.71
CA ILE A 560 -6.44 -15.82 5.03
C ILE A 560 -7.55 -14.82 4.68
N GLU A 561 -7.47 -13.62 5.22
CA GLU A 561 -8.45 -12.54 5.02
C GLU A 561 -7.97 -11.47 4.03
N GLN A 562 -6.67 -11.19 3.97
CA GLN A 562 -6.10 -10.15 3.14
C GLN A 562 -6.01 -10.58 1.67
N ASP A 563 -6.53 -9.77 0.75
CA ASP A 563 -6.77 -10.12 -0.65
C ASP A 563 -5.50 -10.45 -1.44
N HIS A 564 -4.40 -9.71 -1.27
CA HIS A 564 -3.12 -10.05 -1.92
C HIS A 564 -2.49 -11.35 -1.38
N MET A 565 -2.81 -11.76 -0.15
CA MET A 565 -2.38 -13.06 0.37
C MET A 565 -3.25 -14.19 -0.20
N ARG A 566 -4.56 -13.96 -0.35
CA ARG A 566 -5.49 -14.89 -0.99
C ARG A 566 -5.11 -15.15 -2.43
N ASN A 567 -4.85 -14.08 -3.19
CA ASN A 567 -4.49 -14.19 -4.60
C ASN A 567 -3.20 -15.01 -4.78
N ARG A 568 -2.15 -14.66 -4.04
CA ARG A 568 -0.84 -15.32 -4.15
C ARG A 568 -0.93 -16.79 -3.77
N GLN A 569 -1.65 -17.12 -2.70
CA GLN A 569 -1.85 -18.50 -2.32
C GLN A 569 -2.64 -19.26 -3.39
N MET A 570 -3.71 -18.67 -3.91
CA MET A 570 -4.53 -19.25 -4.96
C MET A 570 -3.70 -19.56 -6.22
N VAL A 571 -2.90 -18.63 -6.68
CA VAL A 571 -2.06 -18.81 -7.88
C VAL A 571 -1.05 -19.94 -7.67
N VAL A 572 -0.30 -19.93 -6.56
CA VAL A 572 0.75 -20.91 -6.30
C VAL A 572 0.16 -22.31 -6.07
N HIS A 573 -0.88 -22.45 -5.27
CA HIS A 573 -1.51 -23.76 -5.02
C HIS A 573 -2.21 -24.31 -6.27
N TRP A 574 -2.83 -23.45 -7.07
CA TRP A 574 -3.40 -23.87 -8.34
C TRP A 574 -2.31 -24.40 -9.30
N LEU A 575 -1.16 -23.70 -9.39
CA LEU A 575 -0.02 -24.14 -10.20
C LEU A 575 0.56 -25.47 -9.70
N MET A 576 0.64 -25.70 -8.39
CA MET A 576 1.09 -26.97 -7.80
C MET A 576 0.21 -28.14 -8.22
N ASP A 577 -1.11 -27.94 -8.25
CA ASP A 577 -2.07 -29.01 -8.54
C ASP A 577 -2.31 -29.22 -10.04
N ASN A 578 -2.19 -28.16 -10.86
CA ASN A 578 -2.62 -28.17 -12.27
C ASN A 578 -1.46 -28.01 -13.27
N SER A 579 -0.24 -27.81 -12.79
CA SER A 579 0.99 -27.76 -13.63
C SER A 579 2.09 -28.58 -12.98
N ASN A 580 3.19 -28.77 -13.70
CA ASN A 580 4.39 -29.39 -13.14
C ASN A 580 5.46 -28.32 -12.83
N ALA A 581 5.05 -27.12 -12.49
CA ALA A 581 5.93 -25.97 -12.32
C ALA A 581 6.50 -25.82 -10.92
N ILE A 582 5.74 -26.26 -9.90
CA ILE A 582 6.08 -26.03 -8.49
C ILE A 582 5.94 -27.35 -7.73
N GLU A 583 6.90 -27.62 -6.85
CA GLU A 583 6.86 -28.75 -5.91
C GLU A 583 6.98 -28.27 -4.46
N GLN A 584 6.24 -28.93 -3.57
CA GLN A 584 6.54 -28.87 -2.15
C GLN A 584 7.66 -29.84 -1.83
N ARG A 585 8.75 -29.36 -1.24
CA ARG A 585 9.92 -30.16 -0.84
C ARG A 585 10.23 -29.99 0.63
N THR A 586 10.92 -30.97 1.20
CA THR A 586 11.37 -30.92 2.60
C THR A 586 12.89 -31.13 2.66
N ARG A 587 13.58 -30.27 3.42
CA ARG A 587 15.01 -30.37 3.72
C ARG A 587 15.24 -30.05 5.19
N ASP A 588 15.95 -30.90 5.92
CA ASP A 588 16.26 -30.76 7.35
C ASP A 588 15.01 -30.50 8.23
N GLY A 589 13.88 -31.15 7.88
CA GLY A 589 12.62 -30.99 8.59
C GLY A 589 11.88 -29.67 8.33
N LYS A 590 12.33 -28.88 7.35
CA LYS A 590 11.72 -27.62 6.92
C LYS A 590 11.05 -27.79 5.56
N THR A 591 9.90 -27.18 5.39
CA THR A 591 9.11 -27.17 4.16
C THR A 591 9.50 -26.01 3.25
N TYR A 592 9.56 -26.26 1.94
CA TYR A 592 9.84 -25.28 0.89
C TYR A 592 8.87 -25.46 -0.27
N TYR A 593 8.48 -24.37 -0.89
CA TYR A 593 7.84 -24.36 -2.20
C TYR A 593 8.92 -24.01 -3.23
N VAL A 594 9.11 -24.88 -4.19
CA VAL A 594 10.24 -24.81 -5.13
C VAL A 594 9.73 -24.76 -6.54
N MET A 595 10.03 -23.71 -7.27
CA MET A 595 9.82 -23.62 -8.70
C MET A 595 10.83 -24.54 -9.40
N ILE A 596 10.32 -25.45 -10.25
CA ILE A 596 11.13 -26.50 -10.87
C ILE A 596 11.17 -26.44 -12.41
N ASP A 597 10.22 -25.73 -13.03
CA ASP A 597 10.16 -25.57 -14.48
C ASP A 597 9.52 -24.21 -14.83
N SER A 598 10.32 -23.26 -15.34
CA SER A 598 9.89 -21.92 -15.67
C SER A 598 8.93 -21.89 -16.88
N ASN A 599 9.08 -22.81 -17.84
CA ASN A 599 8.16 -22.89 -18.99
C ASN A 599 6.80 -23.44 -18.55
N ALA A 600 6.78 -24.50 -17.74
CA ALA A 600 5.55 -25.04 -17.17
C ALA A 600 4.86 -23.99 -16.27
N PHE A 601 5.63 -23.15 -15.57
CA PHE A 601 5.10 -22.04 -14.78
C PHE A 601 4.37 -21.04 -15.66
N ARG A 602 5.01 -20.55 -16.74
CA ARG A 602 4.39 -19.61 -17.68
C ARG A 602 3.13 -20.18 -18.34
N GLU A 603 3.16 -21.44 -18.77
CA GLU A 603 2.01 -22.11 -19.39
C GLU A 603 0.84 -22.24 -18.40
N GLY A 604 1.12 -22.63 -17.15
CA GLY A 604 0.13 -22.68 -16.08
C GLY A 604 -0.46 -21.31 -15.76
N VAL A 605 0.38 -20.28 -15.62
CA VAL A 605 -0.05 -18.88 -15.43
C VAL A 605 -0.96 -18.44 -16.57
N GLY A 606 -0.62 -18.70 -17.83
CA GLY A 606 -1.46 -18.34 -18.98
C GLY A 606 -2.84 -19.03 -18.95
N THR A 607 -2.88 -20.29 -18.53
CA THR A 607 -4.12 -21.05 -18.39
C THR A 607 -5.02 -20.48 -17.28
N LEU A 608 -4.45 -20.23 -16.11
CA LEU A 608 -5.18 -19.65 -14.97
C LEU A 608 -5.63 -18.20 -15.28
N LEU A 609 -4.79 -17.41 -15.92
CA LEU A 609 -5.11 -16.04 -16.32
C LEU A 609 -6.32 -15.99 -17.26
N ALA A 610 -6.39 -16.90 -18.23
CA ALA A 610 -7.54 -16.98 -19.13
C ALA A 610 -8.85 -17.28 -18.39
N GLU A 611 -8.81 -18.16 -17.37
CA GLU A 611 -9.98 -18.47 -16.55
C GLU A 611 -10.35 -17.32 -15.61
N VAL A 612 -9.39 -16.70 -14.95
CA VAL A 612 -9.62 -15.54 -14.07
C VAL A 612 -10.24 -14.36 -14.85
N GLN A 613 -9.75 -14.10 -16.07
CA GLN A 613 -10.35 -13.09 -16.93
C GLN A 613 -11.79 -13.46 -17.35
N ARG A 614 -12.06 -14.71 -17.70
CA ARG A 614 -13.42 -15.17 -17.98
C ARG A 614 -14.36 -14.93 -16.80
N ILE A 615 -13.93 -15.35 -15.60
CA ILE A 615 -14.71 -15.17 -14.36
C ILE A 615 -15.05 -13.69 -14.15
N LYS A 616 -14.07 -12.81 -14.27
CA LYS A 616 -14.27 -11.35 -14.15
C LYS A 616 -15.24 -10.84 -15.22
N SER A 617 -15.00 -11.20 -16.49
CA SER A 617 -15.76 -10.67 -17.62
C SER A 617 -17.21 -11.12 -17.64
N GLU A 618 -17.51 -12.29 -17.11
CA GLU A 618 -18.86 -12.88 -17.08
C GLU A 618 -19.57 -12.66 -15.74
N GLY A 619 -18.86 -12.15 -14.70
CA GLY A 619 -19.40 -12.00 -13.36
C GLY A 619 -19.75 -13.33 -12.68
N ASP A 620 -18.95 -14.38 -12.95
CA ASP A 620 -19.21 -15.76 -12.52
C ASP A 620 -18.79 -15.95 -11.05
N TYR A 621 -19.74 -15.64 -10.13
CA TYR A 621 -19.52 -15.78 -8.69
C TYR A 621 -19.20 -17.22 -8.26
N ASP A 622 -19.90 -18.21 -8.80
CA ASP A 622 -19.73 -19.60 -8.36
C ASP A 622 -18.33 -20.13 -8.72
N ALA A 623 -17.80 -19.74 -9.88
CA ALA A 623 -16.45 -20.07 -10.27
C ALA A 623 -15.40 -19.32 -9.41
N ALA A 624 -15.60 -18.03 -9.15
CA ALA A 624 -14.75 -17.24 -8.26
C ALA A 624 -14.69 -17.86 -6.85
N TYR A 625 -15.86 -18.12 -6.27
CA TYR A 625 -15.97 -18.75 -4.96
C TYR A 625 -15.27 -20.12 -4.90
N THR A 626 -15.51 -20.97 -5.90
CA THR A 626 -14.88 -22.30 -5.96
C THR A 626 -13.36 -22.22 -6.05
N LEU A 627 -12.84 -21.26 -6.83
CA LEU A 627 -11.40 -21.05 -7.02
C LEU A 627 -10.73 -20.64 -5.70
N PHE A 628 -11.27 -19.64 -5.00
CA PHE A 628 -10.70 -19.17 -3.74
C PHE A 628 -10.92 -20.14 -2.59
N GLU A 629 -12.08 -20.79 -2.50
CA GLU A 629 -12.35 -21.81 -1.48
C GLU A 629 -11.38 -22.99 -1.62
N SER A 630 -11.07 -23.39 -2.86
CA SER A 630 -10.16 -24.52 -3.10
C SER A 630 -8.69 -24.17 -2.88
N TYR A 631 -8.25 -22.96 -3.22
CA TYR A 631 -6.83 -22.63 -3.34
C TYR A 631 -6.37 -21.39 -2.55
N GLY A 632 -7.26 -20.45 -2.21
CA GLY A 632 -6.85 -19.12 -1.71
C GLY A 632 -7.04 -18.89 -0.21
N ILE A 633 -8.00 -19.55 0.42
CA ILE A 633 -8.47 -19.23 1.78
C ILE A 633 -7.84 -20.13 2.85
N HIS A 634 -7.78 -21.44 2.58
CA HIS A 634 -7.35 -22.45 3.54
C HIS A 634 -5.85 -22.70 3.45
N PHE A 635 -5.24 -22.96 4.59
CA PHE A 635 -3.83 -23.31 4.70
C PHE A 635 -3.62 -24.42 5.73
N ASP A 636 -2.47 -25.10 5.69
CA ASP A 636 -2.07 -26.09 6.70
C ASP A 636 -1.60 -25.38 7.98
N PRO A 637 -2.30 -25.53 9.12
CA PRO A 637 -1.91 -24.92 10.39
C PRO A 637 -0.51 -25.35 10.85
N ALA A 638 -0.10 -26.60 10.58
CA ALA A 638 1.23 -27.06 10.98
C ALA A 638 2.32 -26.39 10.15
N LEU A 639 2.09 -26.17 8.86
CA LEU A 639 3.01 -25.40 7.99
C LEU A 639 3.09 -23.95 8.44
N ARG A 640 1.97 -23.32 8.78
CA ARG A 640 1.94 -21.96 9.33
C ARG A 640 2.81 -21.86 10.59
N ASP A 641 2.67 -22.80 11.53
CA ASP A 641 3.43 -22.79 12.77
C ASP A 641 4.93 -23.03 12.54
N GLU A 642 5.28 -23.90 11.59
CA GLU A 642 6.66 -24.04 11.11
C GLU A 642 7.23 -22.73 10.59
N VAL A 643 6.48 -22.00 9.74
CA VAL A 643 6.92 -20.73 9.15
C VAL A 643 7.10 -19.66 10.23
N VAL A 644 6.17 -19.56 11.18
CA VAL A 644 6.27 -18.63 12.32
C VAL A 644 7.51 -18.91 13.17
N ASP A 645 7.78 -20.18 13.49
CA ASP A 645 8.98 -20.57 14.26
C ASP A 645 10.28 -20.23 13.48
N ARG A 646 10.32 -20.50 12.18
CA ARG A 646 11.47 -20.18 11.33
C ARG A 646 11.72 -18.66 11.27
N VAL A 647 10.69 -17.86 11.05
CA VAL A 647 10.77 -16.40 10.98
C VAL A 647 11.18 -15.79 12.31
N SER A 648 10.67 -16.31 13.43
CA SER A 648 11.04 -15.83 14.78
C SER A 648 12.55 -15.94 15.06
N ARG A 649 13.21 -16.95 14.50
CA ARG A 649 14.66 -17.18 14.64
C ARG A 649 15.52 -16.20 13.84
N VAL A 650 14.99 -15.68 12.71
CA VAL A 650 15.68 -14.71 11.86
C VAL A 650 15.26 -13.26 12.14
N ASN A 651 14.33 -13.07 13.08
CA ASN A 651 13.91 -11.78 13.62
C ASN A 651 13.57 -10.73 12.53
N VAL A 652 12.65 -11.05 11.62
CA VAL A 652 12.20 -10.19 10.52
C VAL A 652 10.81 -9.63 10.79
N PRO A 653 10.55 -8.34 10.51
CA PRO A 653 9.23 -7.76 10.66
C PRO A 653 8.22 -8.34 9.66
N SER A 654 6.97 -8.43 10.09
CA SER A 654 5.86 -8.86 9.23
C SER A 654 5.47 -7.79 8.24
N TYR A 655 5.54 -6.52 8.65
CA TYR A 655 5.26 -5.34 7.83
C TYR A 655 6.02 -4.13 8.35
N THR A 656 6.04 -3.06 7.55
CA THR A 656 6.68 -1.78 7.88
C THR A 656 5.65 -0.67 7.77
N GLY A 657 5.54 0.16 8.80
CA GLY A 657 4.87 1.44 8.73
C GLY A 657 5.89 2.57 8.54
N PHE A 658 5.40 3.75 8.18
CA PHE A 658 6.29 4.84 7.80
C PHE A 658 6.06 6.11 8.60
N VAL A 659 7.16 6.84 8.83
CA VAL A 659 7.14 8.25 9.18
C VAL A 659 7.19 9.04 7.90
N MET A 660 6.20 9.92 7.71
CA MET A 660 6.09 10.74 6.51
C MET A 660 6.96 11.99 6.60
N PRO A 661 7.38 12.57 5.47
CA PRO A 661 7.92 13.91 5.46
C PRO A 661 6.96 14.92 6.14
N LYS A 662 7.53 15.94 6.73
CA LYS A 662 6.78 17.07 7.31
C LYS A 662 7.02 18.32 6.48
N LEU A 663 5.93 18.98 6.10
CA LEU A 663 5.96 20.23 5.38
C LEU A 663 5.66 21.41 6.31
N GLU A 664 6.40 22.50 6.15
CA GLU A 664 6.17 23.74 6.89
C GLU A 664 6.22 24.93 5.92
N PRO A 665 5.18 25.81 5.93
CA PRO A 665 5.17 26.95 5.04
C PRO A 665 6.04 28.08 5.63
N VAL A 666 6.82 28.71 4.78
CA VAL A 666 7.50 29.97 5.09
C VAL A 666 6.62 31.10 4.63
N VAL A 667 6.18 31.95 5.55
CA VAL A 667 5.28 33.07 5.24
C VAL A 667 6.00 34.39 5.39
N ASP A 668 5.68 35.34 4.50
CA ASP A 668 6.18 36.70 4.59
C ASP A 668 5.37 37.56 5.59
N SER A 669 5.72 38.82 5.69
CA SER A 669 5.06 39.79 6.60
C SER A 669 3.58 40.09 6.23
N SER A 670 3.15 39.75 5.02
CA SER A 670 1.75 39.83 4.59
C SER A 670 0.94 38.56 4.88
N GLY A 671 1.61 37.48 5.27
CA GLY A 671 1.01 36.16 5.47
C GLY A 671 0.95 35.32 4.21
N GLU A 672 1.60 35.74 3.10
CA GLU A 672 1.70 34.93 1.88
C GLU A 672 2.80 33.90 2.00
N ILE A 673 2.57 32.68 1.46
CA ILE A 673 3.55 31.61 1.42
C ILE A 673 4.61 31.94 0.37
N VAL A 674 5.86 32.11 0.81
CA VAL A 674 7.01 32.43 -0.05
C VAL A 674 7.94 31.23 -0.28
N ASP A 675 7.82 30.17 0.54
CA ASP A 675 8.40 28.86 0.32
C ASP A 675 7.68 27.80 1.17
N VAL A 676 7.93 26.53 0.88
CA VAL A 676 7.53 25.40 1.73
C VAL A 676 8.76 24.52 1.93
N VAL A 677 9.11 24.29 3.18
CA VAL A 677 10.27 23.49 3.59
C VAL A 677 9.81 22.09 3.94
N ILE A 678 10.56 21.11 3.48
CA ILE A 678 10.39 19.69 3.84
C ILE A 678 11.41 19.30 4.92
N THR A 679 10.95 18.57 5.93
CA THR A 679 11.80 18.01 6.99
C THR A 679 11.42 16.55 7.25
N TYR A 680 12.32 15.82 7.90
CA TYR A 680 12.17 14.39 8.18
C TYR A 680 12.24 14.16 9.70
N PRO A 681 11.09 14.05 10.39
CA PRO A 681 11.04 14.07 11.86
C PRO A 681 11.69 12.86 12.53
N GLN A 682 11.76 11.70 11.88
CA GLN A 682 12.36 10.46 12.40
C GLN A 682 11.79 9.96 13.75
N ASP A 683 10.68 10.51 14.20
CA ASP A 683 9.98 10.13 15.43
C ASP A 683 8.50 9.90 15.13
N PHE A 684 8.10 8.63 15.13
CA PHE A 684 6.74 8.21 14.82
C PHE A 684 5.74 8.71 15.86
N THR A 685 6.11 8.66 17.15
CA THR A 685 5.23 9.12 18.24
C THR A 685 4.97 10.62 18.12
N GLN A 686 6.02 11.41 17.92
CA GLN A 686 5.88 12.85 17.74
C GLN A 686 4.99 13.17 16.55
N GLN A 687 5.19 12.51 15.40
CA GLN A 687 4.39 12.76 14.20
C GLN A 687 2.91 12.44 14.43
N MET A 688 2.59 11.31 15.08
CA MET A 688 1.21 10.93 15.33
C MET A 688 0.50 11.88 16.31
N LEU A 689 1.21 12.35 17.34
CA LEU A 689 0.68 13.37 18.28
C LEU A 689 0.48 14.73 17.57
N GLU A 690 1.40 15.14 16.70
CA GLU A 690 1.25 16.35 15.90
C GLU A 690 0.01 16.27 14.98
N TYR A 691 -0.22 15.13 14.33
CA TYR A 691 -1.40 14.89 13.49
C TYR A 691 -2.71 14.93 14.28
N SER A 692 -2.68 14.62 15.58
CA SER A 692 -3.82 14.74 16.49
C SER A 692 -3.93 16.12 17.17
N GLY A 693 -3.04 17.07 16.82
CA GLY A 693 -2.99 18.40 17.43
C GLY A 693 -2.50 18.41 18.88
N LYS A 694 -1.87 17.32 19.33
CA LYS A 694 -1.27 17.15 20.67
C LYS A 694 0.26 17.30 20.56
N ARG A 695 0.87 17.97 21.50
CA ARG A 695 2.32 18.22 21.53
C ARG A 695 2.95 17.72 22.83
#